data_ff0a64e317e168468aa3bc8ab98cb98e
#
_entry.id   ff0a64e317e168468aa3bc8ab98cb98e
#
_cell.length_a   1.000
_cell.length_b   1.000
_cell.length_c   1.000
_cell.angle_alpha   90.00
_cell.angle_beta   90.00
_cell.angle_gamma   90.00
#
_symmetry.space_group_name_H-M   'P 1'
#
loop_
_entity.id
_entity.type
_entity.pdbx_description
1 polymer ?
#
loop_
_entity_poly.entity_id
_entity_poly.type
_entity_poly.pdbx_seq_one_letter_code
_entity_poly.pdbx_strand_id
1 'polypeptide(L)'
;MPAPTVRRRRGRADAWLVLAVAAVVLVLHAATDLFDGLERRLYDAAMRHSERAPSERIAVIAIDDRSIANIGRWPWPREVHAELIDKLKAAGAKTVAHTALFFEPQTARGLDSLRALREQIEGGTLPDLGPQARDALVQSLDQAEQRLDSDGRLVQSMTAAGNVIVPSVFELGLSAGRPDQPLPAFAQKNAPADDSGFGEPAQRALQPIPPIGEAAAAVAHLNQLQDPDGAVRQEALLVNFDGHAVPSLALAIAAHSLNLGPSDLRLRPGEGIELGRLGIATDAQARVRPQFYAAHGDRPAFAEDAFYDVLSGQIPATKYTGQVVIIGATAAGVGTPFTTPLAQALTPAQIVAHTTSSILQNHFIAQPVWSGLAVVVSLLLVLAHLLWVLPRLSASQGAWASGGLFVVLLGADYALLTTSALWLPLVLPAVLLLAGHLALVTRRFGLTEARKRHSDAESAETNRQMGLALLGQGQLDLAFDRLRRVPHSAALMDNLQQLAQDFERKRQFHKAQSVYEHMARLDAMHPEVQQRLQRAKNLSETVVLGGAGAHPGGTLALDGAGVEKPMLGRYQVEKELGKGAMGVVYQGRDPKIGRVVAIKTLALSAEFEGHELQDARARFFREAETAGRLQHPHIVTIFDAGEEHDLAFIAMEFLQGRDLLEHTRPGQLLPVATVLSIAVRVARALDYAHRQNVVHRDIKPANIMYDPVADTVKVTDFGIARITDASRTKTGMVLGTPSFMSPEQLAGQHIDGRSDLYSLGVTVFQLLTGQLPLRGDSMAALMYQIANQTPPDVRTLRPELPAALADILARTLAKAPQRRYPNGAVWADDVQAVLSGLSTAPVAPVAVVDNQAAAGDAFAATQTWTREPAPAADASAPTLVLVREGHDDGSPTTTTQRAS
;
A
#
# COMPACT_ATOMS: atom_id res chain seq x y z
N MET A 1 33.37 20.99 36.21
CA MET A 1 31.91 21.17 36.34
C MET A 1 31.53 22.46 35.59
N PRO A 2 30.66 22.45 34.61
CA PRO A 2 30.27 23.69 33.92
C PRO A 2 29.41 24.57 34.84
N ALA A 3 29.63 25.89 34.74
CA ALA A 3 29.02 26.93 35.56
C ALA A 3 27.47 26.87 35.57
N PRO A 4 26.80 27.17 36.66
CA PRO A 4 25.35 27.01 36.84
C PRO A 4 24.52 27.87 35.83
N THR A 5 25.07 28.94 35.28
CA THR A 5 24.42 29.78 34.26
C THR A 5 24.27 29.10 32.90
N VAL A 6 25.20 28.20 32.49
CA VAL A 6 25.16 27.46 31.22
C VAL A 6 24.11 26.37 31.29
N ARG A 7 23.94 25.75 32.46
CA ARG A 7 22.93 24.67 32.69
C ARG A 7 21.50 25.24 32.62
N ARG A 8 21.26 26.46 33.14
CA ARG A 8 19.95 27.14 33.09
C ARG A 8 19.59 27.61 31.67
N ARG A 9 20.55 28.10 30.87
CA ARG A 9 20.28 28.50 29.47
C ARG A 9 19.93 27.29 28.58
N ARG A 10 20.54 26.13 28.84
CA ARG A 10 20.25 24.89 28.07
C ARG A 10 18.85 24.34 28.34
N GLY A 11 18.44 24.28 29.59
CA GLY A 11 17.09 23.85 29.95
C GLY A 11 15.99 24.70 29.35
N ARG A 12 16.21 26.02 29.23
CA ARG A 12 15.27 26.92 28.56
C ARG A 12 15.15 26.64 27.07
N ALA A 13 16.25 26.39 26.39
CA ALA A 13 16.21 26.13 24.94
C ALA A 13 15.66 24.72 24.62
N ASP A 14 15.85 23.73 25.47
CA ASP A 14 15.17 22.42 25.35
C ASP A 14 13.66 22.57 25.57
N ALA A 15 13.24 23.38 26.54
CA ALA A 15 11.83 23.67 26.80
C ALA A 15 11.16 24.38 25.61
N TRP A 16 11.81 25.41 25.06
CA TRP A 16 11.28 26.07 23.86
C TRP A 16 11.16 25.15 22.65
N LEU A 17 12.10 24.22 22.45
CA LEU A 17 12.03 23.24 21.38
C LEU A 17 10.83 22.31 21.59
N VAL A 18 10.62 21.77 22.79
CA VAL A 18 9.48 20.90 23.11
C VAL A 18 8.16 21.63 22.89
N LEU A 19 8.06 22.89 23.36
CA LEU A 19 6.86 23.70 23.17
C LEU A 19 6.61 24.01 21.69
N ALA A 20 7.66 24.26 20.92
CA ALA A 20 7.54 24.46 19.47
C ALA A 20 7.06 23.18 18.77
N VAL A 21 7.61 22.02 19.13
CA VAL A 21 7.15 20.72 18.59
C VAL A 21 5.69 20.47 18.98
N ALA A 22 5.32 20.74 20.23
CA ALA A 22 3.94 20.60 20.67
C ALA A 22 2.99 21.52 19.89
N ALA A 23 3.39 22.78 19.69
CA ALA A 23 2.59 23.70 18.88
C ALA A 23 2.43 23.21 17.43
N VAL A 24 3.51 22.72 16.81
CA VAL A 24 3.46 22.15 15.45
C VAL A 24 2.54 20.94 15.41
N VAL A 25 2.65 19.99 16.35
CA VAL A 25 1.79 18.81 16.40
C VAL A 25 0.32 19.18 16.58
N LEU A 26 0.02 20.14 17.46
CA LEU A 26 -1.36 20.62 17.67
C LEU A 26 -1.91 21.37 16.46
N VAL A 27 -1.09 22.19 15.79
CA VAL A 27 -1.49 22.86 14.54
C VAL A 27 -1.74 21.84 13.44
N LEU A 28 -0.88 20.84 13.29
CA LEU A 28 -1.09 19.77 12.31
C LEU A 28 -2.36 18.96 12.62
N HIS A 29 -2.64 18.67 13.89
CA HIS A 29 -3.89 18.02 14.29
C HIS A 29 -5.11 18.87 13.93
N ALA A 30 -5.07 20.16 14.19
CA ALA A 30 -6.19 21.05 13.88
C ALA A 30 -6.36 21.31 12.36
N ALA A 31 -5.28 21.23 11.59
CA ALA A 31 -5.28 21.54 10.16
C ALA A 31 -5.39 20.30 9.24
N THR A 32 -5.18 19.10 9.76
CA THR A 32 -5.15 17.87 8.96
C THR A 32 -5.80 16.71 9.69
N ASP A 33 -6.34 15.76 8.94
CA ASP A 33 -6.93 14.51 9.44
C ASP A 33 -5.87 13.40 9.74
N LEU A 34 -4.58 13.74 9.74
CA LEU A 34 -3.49 12.77 9.85
C LEU A 34 -3.54 11.94 11.14
N PHE A 35 -3.74 12.59 12.29
CA PHE A 35 -3.74 11.92 13.59
C PHE A 35 -5.05 11.18 13.82
N ASP A 36 -6.17 11.76 13.41
CA ASP A 36 -7.48 11.10 13.46
C ASP A 36 -7.51 9.87 12.53
N GLY A 37 -6.84 9.95 11.38
CA GLY A 37 -6.64 8.79 10.50
C GLY A 37 -5.82 7.66 11.14
N LEU A 38 -4.80 7.98 11.95
CA LEU A 38 -4.05 6.97 12.71
C LEU A 38 -4.91 6.37 13.84
N GLU A 39 -5.68 7.21 14.51
CA GLU A 39 -6.63 6.80 15.56
C GLU A 39 -7.67 5.82 15.02
N ARG A 40 -8.29 6.14 13.87
CA ARG A 40 -9.23 5.26 13.18
C ARG A 40 -8.61 3.91 12.80
N ARG A 41 -7.34 3.87 12.39
CA ARG A 41 -6.63 2.60 12.10
C ARG A 41 -6.43 1.75 13.35
N LEU A 42 -6.14 2.37 14.48
CA LEU A 42 -6.01 1.66 15.76
C LEU A 42 -7.37 1.11 16.20
N TYR A 43 -8.42 1.92 16.06
CA TYR A 43 -9.81 1.51 16.29
C TYR A 43 -10.19 0.30 15.42
N ASP A 44 -9.93 0.35 14.12
CA ASP A 44 -10.23 -0.74 13.19
C ASP A 44 -9.44 -2.02 13.56
N ALA A 45 -8.18 -1.87 13.96
CA ALA A 45 -7.37 -2.99 14.41
C ALA A 45 -7.94 -3.63 15.68
N ALA A 46 -8.39 -2.82 16.65
CA ALA A 46 -9.02 -3.31 17.87
C ALA A 46 -10.36 -4.01 17.57
N MET A 47 -11.15 -3.45 16.64
CA MET A 47 -12.43 -4.01 16.26
C MET A 47 -12.31 -5.41 15.64
N ARG A 48 -11.27 -5.63 14.81
CA ARG A 48 -10.99 -6.94 14.21
C ARG A 48 -10.61 -8.03 15.22
N HIS A 49 -10.09 -7.64 16.37
CA HIS A 49 -9.69 -8.56 17.44
C HIS A 49 -10.74 -8.66 18.55
N SER A 50 -11.89 -8.03 18.39
CA SER A 50 -12.98 -8.15 19.34
C SER A 50 -13.61 -9.55 19.29
N GLU A 51 -13.69 -10.22 20.42
CA GLU A 51 -14.27 -11.56 20.56
C GLU A 51 -15.79 -11.56 20.81
N ARG A 52 -16.47 -10.40 20.71
CA ARG A 52 -17.91 -10.31 20.95
C ARG A 52 -18.68 -11.06 19.87
N ALA A 53 -19.63 -11.90 20.29
CA ALA A 53 -20.47 -12.65 19.38
C ALA A 53 -21.72 -11.85 18.99
N PRO A 54 -22.17 -11.94 17.73
CA PRO A 54 -23.43 -11.33 17.29
C PRO A 54 -24.66 -12.07 17.86
N SER A 55 -25.82 -11.45 17.76
CA SER A 55 -27.09 -12.10 18.11
C SER A 55 -27.43 -13.21 17.11
N GLU A 56 -27.66 -14.42 17.60
CA GLU A 56 -28.07 -15.57 16.79
C GLU A 56 -29.52 -15.42 16.24
N ARG A 57 -30.27 -14.40 16.68
CA ARG A 57 -31.66 -14.16 16.26
C ARG A 57 -31.75 -13.34 14.98
N ILE A 58 -30.65 -13.00 14.33
CA ILE A 58 -30.60 -12.19 13.13
C ILE A 58 -30.11 -13.05 11.98
N ALA A 59 -30.87 -13.04 10.88
CA ALA A 59 -30.48 -13.66 9.63
C ALA A 59 -30.58 -12.64 8.49
N VAL A 60 -29.68 -12.77 7.50
CA VAL A 60 -29.69 -11.95 6.29
C VAL A 60 -30.13 -12.83 5.12
N ILE A 61 -31.09 -12.37 4.35
CA ILE A 61 -31.46 -12.97 3.07
C ILE A 61 -30.88 -12.11 1.98
N ALA A 62 -29.90 -12.66 1.29
CA ALA A 62 -29.08 -11.95 0.33
C ALA A 62 -29.69 -11.97 -1.07
N ILE A 63 -29.88 -10.79 -1.67
CA ILE A 63 -30.09 -10.64 -3.11
C ILE A 63 -28.70 -10.67 -3.75
N ASP A 64 -28.21 -11.88 -3.94
CA ASP A 64 -26.88 -12.19 -4.43
C ASP A 64 -26.85 -12.46 -5.95
N ASP A 65 -25.66 -12.65 -6.51
CA ASP A 65 -25.49 -12.94 -7.93
C ASP A 65 -26.20 -14.23 -8.35
N ARG A 66 -26.27 -15.24 -7.46
CA ARG A 66 -26.98 -16.48 -7.70
C ARG A 66 -28.48 -16.25 -7.79
N SER A 67 -29.03 -15.43 -6.91
CA SER A 67 -30.45 -15.08 -6.92
C SER A 67 -30.81 -14.32 -8.19
N ILE A 68 -29.95 -13.36 -8.63
CA ILE A 68 -30.16 -12.62 -9.87
C ILE A 68 -30.09 -13.54 -11.09
N ALA A 69 -29.15 -14.49 -11.12
CA ALA A 69 -29.02 -15.45 -12.23
C ALA A 69 -30.23 -16.36 -12.37
N ASN A 70 -30.93 -16.73 -11.28
CA ASN A 70 -32.03 -17.68 -11.29
C ASN A 70 -33.42 -17.02 -11.38
N ILE A 71 -33.61 -15.82 -10.79
CA ILE A 71 -34.88 -15.11 -10.81
C ILE A 71 -35.00 -14.20 -12.05
N GLY A 72 -33.89 -13.62 -12.46
CA GLY A 72 -33.83 -12.70 -13.60
C GLY A 72 -33.21 -11.34 -13.24
N ARG A 73 -33.21 -10.44 -14.22
CA ARG A 73 -32.56 -9.12 -14.08
C ARG A 73 -33.16 -8.29 -12.95
N TRP A 74 -32.31 -7.76 -12.08
CA TRP A 74 -32.66 -6.78 -11.05
C TRP A 74 -32.93 -5.38 -11.68
N PRO A 75 -33.89 -4.55 -11.15
CA PRO A 75 -34.77 -4.83 -10.02
C PRO A 75 -35.92 -5.79 -10.40
N TRP A 76 -36.27 -6.70 -9.48
CA TRP A 76 -37.33 -7.67 -9.67
C TRP A 76 -38.72 -7.05 -9.52
N PRO A 77 -39.75 -7.68 -10.13
CA PRO A 77 -41.14 -7.36 -9.87
C PRO A 77 -41.48 -7.47 -8.38
N ARG A 78 -42.37 -6.60 -7.88
CA ARG A 78 -42.77 -6.57 -6.46
C ARG A 78 -43.35 -7.88 -5.96
N GLU A 79 -43.97 -8.65 -6.81
CA GLU A 79 -44.55 -9.99 -6.53
C GLU A 79 -43.49 -10.98 -6.03
N VAL A 80 -42.22 -10.89 -6.51
CA VAL A 80 -41.14 -11.71 -6.03
C VAL A 80 -40.84 -11.43 -4.55
N HIS A 81 -40.86 -10.18 -4.17
CA HIS A 81 -40.69 -9.76 -2.78
C HIS A 81 -41.91 -10.17 -1.93
N ALA A 82 -43.10 -10.03 -2.49
CA ALA A 82 -44.37 -10.44 -1.85
C ALA A 82 -44.38 -11.94 -1.53
N GLU A 83 -43.96 -12.78 -2.47
CA GLU A 83 -43.91 -14.24 -2.26
C GLU A 83 -42.94 -14.63 -1.13
N LEU A 84 -41.77 -13.99 -1.06
CA LEU A 84 -40.83 -14.24 0.03
C LEU A 84 -41.42 -13.80 1.38
N ILE A 85 -42.07 -12.64 1.44
CA ILE A 85 -42.73 -12.13 2.66
C ILE A 85 -43.81 -13.11 3.11
N ASP A 86 -44.63 -13.62 2.19
CA ASP A 86 -45.65 -14.60 2.53
C ASP A 86 -45.07 -15.88 3.12
N LYS A 87 -43.94 -16.38 2.57
CA LYS A 87 -43.23 -17.58 3.09
C LYS A 87 -42.66 -17.31 4.48
N LEU A 88 -42.05 -16.13 4.69
CA LEU A 88 -41.48 -15.75 5.99
C LEU A 88 -42.55 -15.56 7.06
N LYS A 89 -43.71 -14.98 6.67
CA LYS A 89 -44.88 -14.91 7.53
C LYS A 89 -45.38 -16.27 7.93
N ALA A 90 -45.62 -17.17 6.95
CA ALA A 90 -46.07 -18.53 7.19
C ALA A 90 -45.13 -19.31 8.11
N ALA A 91 -43.82 -19.03 8.03
CA ALA A 91 -42.77 -19.59 8.89
C ALA A 91 -42.73 -18.96 10.29
N GLY A 92 -43.43 -17.88 10.54
CA GLY A 92 -43.43 -17.19 11.83
C GLY A 92 -42.18 -16.36 12.09
N ALA A 93 -41.60 -15.73 11.09
CA ALA A 93 -40.54 -14.74 11.26
C ALA A 93 -41.00 -13.60 12.15
N LYS A 94 -40.17 -13.18 13.11
CA LYS A 94 -40.53 -12.18 14.12
C LYS A 94 -40.64 -10.77 13.51
N THR A 95 -39.66 -10.39 12.71
CA THR A 95 -39.59 -9.10 12.02
C THR A 95 -38.94 -9.31 10.68
N VAL A 96 -39.46 -8.73 9.64
CA VAL A 96 -38.89 -8.74 8.30
C VAL A 96 -38.54 -7.30 7.92
N ALA A 97 -37.26 -7.02 7.65
CA ALA A 97 -36.82 -5.71 7.21
C ALA A 97 -36.30 -5.77 5.81
N HIS A 98 -36.67 -4.83 4.98
CA HIS A 98 -36.21 -4.72 3.61
C HIS A 98 -35.24 -3.55 3.47
N THR A 99 -34.15 -3.71 2.70
CA THR A 99 -33.23 -2.60 2.37
C THR A 99 -33.40 -2.11 0.93
N ALA A 100 -34.25 -2.77 0.12
CA ALA A 100 -34.59 -2.26 -1.19
C ALA A 100 -35.55 -1.05 -1.07
N LEU A 101 -35.32 -0.08 -1.93
CA LEU A 101 -36.01 1.20 -1.95
C LEU A 101 -37.25 1.09 -2.84
N PHE A 102 -38.41 1.39 -2.31
CA PHE A 102 -39.70 1.34 -3.01
C PHE A 102 -40.25 2.76 -3.25
N PHE A 103 -39.42 3.63 -3.83
CA PHE A 103 -39.70 5.08 -3.99
C PHE A 103 -40.53 5.41 -5.24
N GLU A 104 -40.61 4.51 -6.20
CA GLU A 104 -41.30 4.71 -7.46
C GLU A 104 -42.34 3.60 -7.67
N PRO A 105 -43.52 3.90 -8.20
CA PRO A 105 -44.54 2.89 -8.56
C PRO A 105 -43.96 1.96 -9.65
N GLN A 106 -44.22 0.67 -9.51
CA GLN A 106 -43.90 -0.32 -10.53
C GLN A 106 -45.13 -0.54 -11.43
N THR A 107 -45.30 0.31 -12.44
CA THR A 107 -46.42 0.19 -13.38
C THR A 107 -46.13 -0.87 -14.45
N ALA A 108 -46.92 -1.94 -14.48
CA ALA A 108 -46.91 -2.88 -15.59
C ALA A 108 -47.50 -2.20 -16.85
N ARG A 109 -46.83 -2.44 -18.01
CA ARG A 109 -47.36 -1.94 -19.30
C ARG A 109 -48.79 -2.43 -19.50
N GLY A 110 -49.69 -1.49 -19.67
CA GLY A 110 -51.14 -1.77 -19.88
C GLY A 110 -52.01 -1.63 -18.67
N LEU A 111 -51.46 -1.53 -17.43
CA LEU A 111 -52.26 -1.34 -16.21
C LEU A 111 -53.12 -0.07 -16.26
N ASP A 112 -52.51 1.04 -16.67
CA ASP A 112 -53.21 2.32 -16.83
C ASP A 112 -54.30 2.25 -17.91
N SER A 113 -54.06 1.49 -18.98
CA SER A 113 -55.04 1.27 -20.03
C SER A 113 -56.22 0.41 -19.53
N LEU A 114 -55.97 -0.58 -18.69
CA LEU A 114 -57.00 -1.38 -18.07
C LEU A 114 -57.82 -0.56 -17.07
N ARG A 115 -57.18 0.28 -16.28
CA ARG A 115 -57.86 1.21 -15.35
C ARG A 115 -58.74 2.21 -16.10
N ALA A 116 -58.20 2.81 -17.16
CA ALA A 116 -58.92 3.73 -18.00
C ALA A 116 -60.13 3.03 -18.69
N LEU A 117 -59.97 1.79 -19.18
CA LEU A 117 -61.05 1.01 -19.74
C LEU A 117 -62.11 0.66 -18.69
N ARG A 118 -61.74 0.28 -17.48
CA ARG A 118 -62.65 0.07 -16.38
C ARG A 118 -63.48 1.32 -16.03
N GLU A 119 -62.81 2.46 -15.93
CA GLU A 119 -63.43 3.74 -15.64
C GLU A 119 -64.46 4.13 -16.75
N GLN A 120 -64.15 3.86 -18.00
CA GLN A 120 -65.07 4.07 -19.12
C GLN A 120 -66.29 3.15 -19.05
N ILE A 121 -66.14 1.92 -18.61
CA ILE A 121 -67.24 0.95 -18.45
C ILE A 121 -68.12 1.35 -17.24
N GLU A 122 -67.50 1.68 -16.11
CA GLU A 122 -68.22 2.11 -14.91
C GLU A 122 -68.92 3.44 -15.12
N GLY A 123 -68.27 4.38 -15.82
CA GLY A 123 -68.81 5.70 -16.19
C GLY A 123 -69.91 5.66 -17.28
N GLY A 124 -70.23 4.50 -17.82
CA GLY A 124 -71.30 4.35 -18.81
C GLY A 124 -71.04 4.97 -20.15
N THR A 125 -69.81 5.23 -20.50
CA THR A 125 -69.40 5.84 -21.79
C THR A 125 -69.29 4.85 -22.95
N LEU A 126 -69.35 3.55 -22.67
CA LEU A 126 -69.43 2.49 -23.66
C LEU A 126 -70.85 2.12 -23.92
N PRO A 127 -71.38 2.24 -25.17
CA PRO A 127 -72.74 1.93 -25.54
C PRO A 127 -72.96 0.41 -25.54
N ASP A 128 -74.20 0.03 -25.11
CA ASP A 128 -74.86 -1.28 -25.29
C ASP A 128 -74.31 -2.52 -24.58
N LEU A 129 -73.69 -2.40 -23.48
CA LEU A 129 -73.43 -3.54 -22.60
C LEU A 129 -74.61 -3.77 -21.69
N GLY A 130 -75.25 -4.93 -21.81
CA GLY A 130 -76.27 -5.32 -20.82
C GLY A 130 -75.70 -5.49 -19.42
N PRO A 131 -76.45 -5.32 -18.34
CA PRO A 131 -75.94 -5.31 -16.93
C PRO A 131 -75.05 -6.51 -16.63
N GLN A 132 -75.44 -7.73 -17.00
CA GLN A 132 -74.70 -8.95 -16.76
C GLN A 132 -73.36 -9.00 -17.53
N ALA A 133 -73.30 -8.52 -18.74
CA ALA A 133 -72.10 -8.46 -19.56
C ALA A 133 -71.13 -7.41 -19.01
N ARG A 134 -71.68 -6.29 -18.53
CA ARG A 134 -70.88 -5.23 -17.87
C ARG A 134 -70.19 -5.76 -16.58
N ASP A 135 -71.05 -6.42 -15.70
CA ASP A 135 -70.51 -6.97 -14.47
C ASP A 135 -69.44 -8.05 -14.73
N ALA A 136 -69.68 -8.93 -15.70
CA ALA A 136 -68.66 -9.95 -16.08
C ALA A 136 -67.41 -9.34 -16.66
N LEU A 137 -67.48 -8.23 -17.43
CA LEU A 137 -66.33 -7.53 -17.99
C LEU A 137 -65.56 -6.77 -16.90
N VAL A 138 -66.28 -6.08 -16.01
CA VAL A 138 -65.62 -5.45 -14.85
C VAL A 138 -64.92 -6.45 -13.99
N GLN A 139 -65.51 -7.58 -13.68
CA GLN A 139 -64.90 -8.66 -12.94
C GLN A 139 -63.65 -9.24 -13.65
N SER A 140 -63.68 -9.32 -14.97
CA SER A 140 -62.50 -9.78 -15.76
C SER A 140 -61.38 -8.75 -15.75
N LEU A 141 -61.73 -7.47 -15.80
CA LEU A 141 -60.79 -6.36 -15.72
C LEU A 141 -60.15 -6.27 -14.31
N ASP A 142 -60.93 -6.44 -13.28
CA ASP A 142 -60.46 -6.50 -11.89
C ASP A 142 -59.44 -7.64 -11.70
N GLN A 143 -59.75 -8.82 -12.24
CA GLN A 143 -58.82 -9.94 -12.24
C GLN A 143 -57.55 -9.66 -13.04
N ALA A 144 -57.62 -8.98 -14.17
CA ALA A 144 -56.48 -8.61 -14.96
C ALA A 144 -55.64 -7.52 -14.26
N GLU A 145 -56.31 -6.53 -13.66
CA GLU A 145 -55.66 -5.49 -12.85
C GLU A 145 -54.94 -6.11 -11.65
N GLN A 146 -55.58 -6.99 -10.90
CA GLN A 146 -54.94 -7.71 -9.77
C GLN A 146 -53.70 -8.51 -10.19
N ARG A 147 -53.66 -9.06 -11.41
CA ARG A 147 -52.52 -9.79 -11.93
C ARG A 147 -51.37 -8.87 -12.37
N LEU A 148 -51.67 -7.65 -12.76
CA LEU A 148 -50.69 -6.68 -13.26
C LEU A 148 -50.24 -5.68 -12.20
N ASP A 149 -51.01 -5.55 -11.10
CA ASP A 149 -50.67 -4.66 -9.98
C ASP A 149 -49.67 -5.32 -9.01
N SER A 150 -48.42 -5.34 -9.39
CA SER A 150 -47.36 -5.91 -8.52
C SER A 150 -47.13 -5.12 -7.25
N ASP A 151 -47.32 -3.78 -7.25
CA ASP A 151 -47.28 -2.98 -6.03
C ASP A 151 -48.43 -3.36 -5.07
N GLY A 152 -49.66 -3.52 -5.59
CA GLY A 152 -50.80 -3.98 -4.83
C GLY A 152 -50.61 -5.38 -4.24
N ARG A 153 -49.98 -6.29 -4.97
CA ARG A 153 -49.58 -7.62 -4.47
C ARG A 153 -48.62 -7.54 -3.28
N LEU A 154 -47.59 -6.67 -3.36
CA LEU A 154 -46.65 -6.46 -2.26
C LEU A 154 -47.37 -5.85 -1.03
N VAL A 155 -48.20 -4.83 -1.24
CA VAL A 155 -49.03 -4.20 -0.20
C VAL A 155 -49.89 -5.23 0.52
N GLN A 156 -50.58 -6.11 -0.22
CA GLN A 156 -51.40 -7.19 0.36
C GLN A 156 -50.58 -8.12 1.26
N SER A 157 -49.40 -8.56 0.78
CA SER A 157 -48.50 -9.45 1.55
C SER A 157 -47.95 -8.74 2.80
N MET A 158 -47.56 -7.49 2.69
CA MET A 158 -47.04 -6.70 3.82
C MET A 158 -48.12 -6.46 4.88
N THR A 159 -49.32 -6.06 4.46
CA THR A 159 -50.50 -5.88 5.36
C THR A 159 -50.83 -7.17 6.05
N ALA A 160 -50.88 -8.28 5.31
CA ALA A 160 -51.18 -9.59 5.88
C ALA A 160 -50.03 -10.04 6.83
N ALA A 161 -48.78 -9.74 6.58
CA ALA A 161 -47.67 -10.06 7.46
C ALA A 161 -47.69 -9.22 8.75
N GLY A 162 -47.92 -7.93 8.64
CA GLY A 162 -47.99 -6.97 9.76
C GLY A 162 -46.67 -6.73 10.50
N ASN A 163 -45.55 -7.26 10.01
CA ASN A 163 -44.25 -7.21 10.65
C ASN A 163 -43.12 -6.77 9.70
N VAL A 164 -43.47 -6.17 8.56
CA VAL A 164 -42.54 -5.76 7.53
C VAL A 164 -42.13 -4.29 7.73
N ILE A 165 -40.82 -4.03 7.81
CA ILE A 165 -40.24 -2.68 7.93
C ILE A 165 -39.57 -2.33 6.60
N VAL A 166 -39.83 -1.12 6.09
CA VAL A 166 -39.31 -0.63 4.82
C VAL A 166 -38.45 0.61 5.04
N PRO A 167 -37.42 0.83 4.18
CA PRO A 167 -36.50 1.94 4.31
C PRO A 167 -37.05 3.24 3.73
N SER A 168 -36.62 4.35 4.32
CA SER A 168 -36.59 5.69 3.75
C SER A 168 -35.12 6.18 3.69
N VAL A 169 -34.85 7.21 2.89
CA VAL A 169 -33.49 7.82 2.80
C VAL A 169 -33.63 9.32 2.90
N PHE A 170 -32.74 9.94 3.63
CA PHE A 170 -32.71 11.38 3.85
C PHE A 170 -31.44 12.00 3.28
N GLU A 171 -31.58 13.16 2.68
CA GLU A 171 -30.47 14.03 2.37
C GLU A 171 -30.10 14.81 3.64
N LEU A 172 -28.93 14.44 4.21
CA LEU A 172 -28.47 15.00 5.48
C LEU A 172 -27.94 16.41 5.30
N GLY A 173 -28.19 17.29 6.27
CA GLY A 173 -27.71 18.67 6.27
C GLY A 173 -28.68 19.60 7.02
N LEU A 174 -28.18 20.80 7.34
CA LEU A 174 -28.99 21.81 8.01
C LEU A 174 -30.04 22.35 7.03
N SER A 175 -31.31 22.24 7.41
CA SER A 175 -32.43 22.80 6.64
C SER A 175 -32.40 24.34 6.65
N ALA A 176 -32.48 24.96 5.48
CA ALA A 176 -32.58 26.42 5.33
C ALA A 176 -34.01 26.96 5.48
N GLY A 177 -35.00 26.10 5.83
CA GLY A 177 -36.39 26.46 5.95
C GLY A 177 -37.28 25.23 6.15
N ARG A 178 -38.56 25.36 5.90
CA ARG A 178 -39.47 24.19 5.88
C ARG A 178 -39.20 23.36 4.63
N PRO A 179 -39.24 22.02 4.73
CA PRO A 179 -39.09 21.18 3.56
C PRO A 179 -40.23 21.36 2.57
N ASP A 180 -39.93 21.24 1.25
CA ASP A 180 -40.93 21.34 0.19
C ASP A 180 -42.04 20.27 0.33
N GLN A 181 -41.69 19.14 0.91
CA GLN A 181 -42.60 18.02 1.18
C GLN A 181 -42.48 17.60 2.64
N PRO A 182 -43.57 17.77 3.43
CA PRO A 182 -43.61 17.33 4.82
C PRO A 182 -43.55 15.79 4.90
N LEU A 183 -43.15 15.29 6.06
CA LEU A 183 -43.12 13.85 6.30
C LEU A 183 -44.53 13.26 6.16
N PRO A 184 -44.73 12.22 5.32
CA PRO A 184 -46.06 11.57 5.17
C PRO A 184 -46.56 10.99 6.48
N ALA A 185 -47.91 10.95 6.66
CA ALA A 185 -48.54 10.46 7.89
C ALA A 185 -48.10 9.03 8.27
N PHE A 186 -47.89 8.14 7.30
CA PHE A 186 -47.43 6.78 7.56
C PHE A 186 -45.98 6.75 8.11
N ALA A 187 -45.14 7.70 7.74
CA ALA A 187 -43.77 7.80 8.27
C ALA A 187 -43.77 8.50 9.64
N GLN A 188 -44.65 9.52 9.85
CA GLN A 188 -44.83 10.16 11.16
C GLN A 188 -45.29 9.18 12.25
N LYS A 189 -46.03 8.15 11.89
CA LYS A 189 -46.53 7.12 12.82
C LYS A 189 -45.42 6.49 13.67
N ASN A 190 -44.17 6.40 13.13
CA ASN A 190 -43.04 5.78 13.79
C ASN A 190 -41.93 6.79 14.15
N ALA A 191 -42.13 8.06 13.87
CA ALA A 191 -41.21 9.15 14.14
C ALA A 191 -41.82 10.09 15.20
N PRO A 192 -41.44 9.98 16.48
CA PRO A 192 -41.96 10.88 17.51
C PRO A 192 -41.63 12.33 17.17
N ALA A 193 -42.53 13.24 17.52
CA ALA A 193 -42.31 14.67 17.40
C ALA A 193 -41.17 15.05 18.32
N ASP A 194 -40.19 15.82 17.79
CA ASP A 194 -39.04 16.29 18.53
C ASP A 194 -38.63 17.71 18.08
N ASP A 195 -39.03 18.68 18.87
CA ASP A 195 -38.64 20.09 18.66
C ASP A 195 -37.23 20.40 19.22
N SER A 196 -36.57 19.45 19.88
CA SER A 196 -35.26 19.66 20.47
C SER A 196 -34.12 19.65 19.40
N GLY A 197 -34.40 19.17 18.21
CA GLY A 197 -33.41 18.97 17.16
C GLY A 197 -32.44 17.83 17.42
N PHE A 198 -32.79 16.88 18.30
CA PHE A 198 -31.97 15.72 18.61
C PHE A 198 -32.00 14.71 17.45
N GLY A 199 -30.84 14.41 16.92
CA GLY A 199 -30.65 13.57 15.74
C GLY A 199 -29.86 14.28 14.66
N GLU A 200 -29.51 13.54 13.61
CA GLU A 200 -28.81 14.08 12.45
C GLU A 200 -29.79 14.95 11.63
N PRO A 201 -29.47 16.21 11.35
CA PRO A 201 -30.38 17.09 10.61
C PRO A 201 -30.50 16.66 9.15
N ALA A 202 -31.70 16.76 8.58
CA ALA A 202 -31.96 16.43 7.18
C ALA A 202 -32.74 17.54 6.45
N GLN A 203 -32.48 17.66 5.14
CA GLN A 203 -33.10 18.69 4.28
C GLN A 203 -34.23 18.11 3.41
N ARG A 204 -34.08 16.86 2.98
CA ARG A 204 -35.00 16.18 2.05
C ARG A 204 -35.24 14.75 2.46
N ALA A 205 -36.44 14.25 2.20
CA ALA A 205 -36.80 12.87 2.48
C ALA A 205 -37.24 12.16 1.20
N LEU A 206 -36.66 11.00 0.94
CA LEU A 206 -37.10 10.04 -0.06
C LEU A 206 -37.88 8.93 0.67
N GLN A 207 -39.18 8.84 0.42
CA GLN A 207 -40.10 7.95 1.11
C GLN A 207 -40.62 6.85 0.18
N PRO A 208 -40.97 5.66 0.69
CA PRO A 208 -41.68 4.67 -0.11
C PRO A 208 -42.97 5.24 -0.64
N ILE A 209 -43.49 4.71 -1.75
CA ILE A 209 -44.77 5.09 -2.29
C ILE A 209 -45.87 4.89 -1.21
N PRO A 210 -46.88 5.75 -1.16
CA PRO A 210 -47.88 5.73 -0.06
C PRO A 210 -48.48 4.37 0.23
N PRO A 211 -48.95 3.56 -0.75
CA PRO A 211 -49.56 2.26 -0.46
C PRO A 211 -48.59 1.30 0.27
N ILE A 212 -47.29 1.31 -0.08
CA ILE A 212 -46.28 0.47 0.57
C ILE A 212 -45.92 1.01 1.95
N GLY A 213 -45.80 2.34 2.07
CA GLY A 213 -45.53 2.99 3.36
C GLY A 213 -46.64 2.78 4.37
N GLU A 214 -47.89 2.82 3.95
CA GLU A 214 -49.08 2.59 4.79
C GLU A 214 -49.21 1.12 5.23
N ALA A 215 -48.85 0.18 4.33
CA ALA A 215 -48.91 -1.26 4.62
C ALA A 215 -47.71 -1.73 5.51
N ALA A 216 -46.67 -0.95 5.60
CA ALA A 216 -45.51 -1.28 6.42
C ALA A 216 -45.81 -1.18 7.92
N ALA A 217 -45.25 -2.08 8.71
CA ALA A 217 -45.28 -2.00 10.18
C ALA A 217 -44.55 -0.74 10.69
N ALA A 218 -43.45 -0.39 10.02
CA ALA A 218 -42.70 0.83 10.25
C ALA A 218 -41.96 1.29 8.98
N VAL A 219 -41.76 2.61 8.86
CA VAL A 219 -40.85 3.23 7.90
C VAL A 219 -39.71 3.85 8.68
N ALA A 220 -38.44 3.55 8.31
CA ALA A 220 -37.28 3.97 9.05
C ALA A 220 -36.12 4.33 8.09
N HIS A 221 -35.19 5.18 8.50
CA HIS A 221 -34.12 5.59 7.59
C HIS A 221 -33.00 4.56 7.45
N LEU A 222 -32.38 4.52 6.26
CA LEU A 222 -31.27 3.64 5.88
C LEU A 222 -30.00 4.45 5.59
N ASN A 223 -29.87 5.64 6.15
CA ASN A 223 -28.71 6.48 5.95
C ASN A 223 -27.48 5.88 6.60
N GLN A 224 -26.35 5.85 5.86
CA GLN A 224 -25.06 5.44 6.36
C GLN A 224 -24.15 6.66 6.52
N LEU A 225 -23.55 6.82 7.71
CA LEU A 225 -22.60 7.90 7.99
C LEU A 225 -21.18 7.42 7.66
N GLN A 226 -20.56 8.08 6.71
CA GLN A 226 -19.17 7.82 6.34
C GLN A 226 -18.25 8.79 7.06
N ASP A 227 -17.17 8.28 7.64
CA ASP A 227 -16.04 9.07 8.11
C ASP A 227 -15.29 9.70 6.92
N PRO A 228 -14.41 10.69 7.14
CA PRO A 228 -13.62 11.32 6.07
C PRO A 228 -12.80 10.35 5.20
N ASP A 229 -12.50 9.15 5.69
CA ASP A 229 -11.81 8.10 4.94
C ASP A 229 -12.75 7.16 4.16
N GLY A 230 -14.05 7.48 4.13
CA GLY A 230 -15.08 6.71 3.43
C GLY A 230 -15.55 5.44 4.15
N ALA A 231 -15.07 5.17 5.36
CA ALA A 231 -15.50 4.02 6.14
C ALA A 231 -16.71 4.34 7.03
N VAL A 232 -17.58 3.35 7.24
CA VAL A 232 -18.72 3.44 8.14
C VAL A 232 -18.31 2.88 9.50
N ARG A 233 -18.20 3.76 10.52
CA ARG A 233 -17.90 3.40 11.91
C ARG A 233 -18.98 3.85 12.87
N GLN A 234 -19.87 4.72 12.38
CA GLN A 234 -20.93 5.32 13.17
C GLN A 234 -22.25 5.14 12.45
N GLU A 235 -23.33 5.11 13.20
CA GLU A 235 -24.69 5.15 12.68
C GLU A 235 -25.48 6.21 13.42
N ALA A 236 -26.22 7.06 12.69
CA ALA A 236 -27.23 7.92 13.28
C ALA A 236 -28.42 7.04 13.65
N LEU A 237 -28.74 6.93 14.90
CA LEU A 237 -29.97 6.22 15.32
C LEU A 237 -31.24 7.03 15.04
N LEU A 238 -31.11 8.36 14.91
CA LEU A 238 -32.19 9.26 14.60
C LEU A 238 -31.75 10.26 13.53
N VAL A 239 -32.68 10.55 12.61
CA VAL A 239 -32.61 11.67 11.69
C VAL A 239 -33.73 12.64 12.06
N ASN A 240 -33.36 13.92 12.33
CA ASN A 240 -34.35 14.95 12.59
C ASN A 240 -34.82 15.61 11.28
N PHE A 241 -36.07 15.45 10.96
CA PHE A 241 -36.67 16.02 9.75
C PHE A 241 -38.06 16.61 10.07
N ASP A 242 -38.23 17.90 9.79
CA ASP A 242 -39.49 18.65 9.98
C ASP A 242 -40.11 18.46 11.38
N GLY A 243 -39.28 18.54 12.43
CA GLY A 243 -39.71 18.38 13.82
C GLY A 243 -40.08 16.94 14.21
N HIS A 244 -39.61 15.95 13.47
CA HIS A 244 -39.82 14.53 13.78
C HIS A 244 -38.46 13.82 13.85
N ALA A 245 -38.28 13.01 14.89
CA ALA A 245 -37.09 12.15 15.03
C ALA A 245 -37.36 10.79 14.37
N VAL A 246 -36.92 10.63 13.13
CA VAL A 246 -37.10 9.39 12.35
C VAL A 246 -36.05 8.36 12.79
N PRO A 247 -36.45 7.16 13.26
CA PRO A 247 -35.52 6.14 13.70
C PRO A 247 -34.76 5.50 12.53
N SER A 248 -33.54 5.01 12.79
CA SER A 248 -32.81 4.19 11.84
C SER A 248 -33.50 2.84 11.65
N LEU A 249 -33.22 2.21 10.51
CA LEU A 249 -33.75 0.87 10.21
C LEU A 249 -33.37 -0.13 11.29
N ALA A 250 -32.10 -0.07 11.78
CA ALA A 250 -31.63 -0.93 12.85
C ALA A 250 -32.38 -0.70 14.18
N LEU A 251 -32.67 0.56 14.54
CA LEU A 251 -33.41 0.91 15.75
C LEU A 251 -34.90 0.46 15.64
N ALA A 252 -35.50 0.66 14.48
CA ALA A 252 -36.89 0.24 14.23
C ALA A 252 -37.01 -1.30 14.26
N ILE A 253 -36.08 -2.03 13.67
CA ILE A 253 -36.02 -3.50 13.74
C ILE A 253 -35.88 -3.97 15.19
N ALA A 254 -34.98 -3.37 15.95
CA ALA A 254 -34.78 -3.72 17.36
C ALA A 254 -36.06 -3.46 18.18
N ALA A 255 -36.68 -2.29 18.03
CA ALA A 255 -37.93 -1.94 18.69
C ALA A 255 -39.03 -2.95 18.37
N HIS A 256 -39.27 -3.21 17.09
CA HIS A 256 -40.33 -4.14 16.66
C HIS A 256 -40.04 -5.58 17.13
N SER A 257 -38.78 -6.01 17.10
CA SER A 257 -38.39 -7.35 17.58
C SER A 257 -38.60 -7.54 19.08
N LEU A 258 -38.57 -6.46 19.85
CA LEU A 258 -38.87 -6.44 21.29
C LEU A 258 -40.34 -6.19 21.60
N ASN A 259 -41.23 -6.07 20.58
CA ASN A 259 -42.65 -5.68 20.68
C ASN A 259 -42.82 -4.29 21.33
N LEU A 260 -41.89 -3.36 21.05
CA LEU A 260 -41.96 -1.98 21.52
C LEU A 260 -42.47 -1.07 20.40
N GLY A 261 -43.28 -0.09 20.75
CA GLY A 261 -43.81 0.89 19.83
C GLY A 261 -43.10 2.24 19.93
N PRO A 262 -43.54 3.24 19.12
CA PRO A 262 -42.98 4.59 19.16
C PRO A 262 -43.11 5.29 20.52
N SER A 263 -44.13 4.96 21.30
CA SER A 263 -44.35 5.45 22.66
C SER A 263 -43.32 4.95 23.68
N ASP A 264 -42.67 3.82 23.37
CA ASP A 264 -41.62 3.25 24.22
C ASP A 264 -40.23 3.80 23.89
N LEU A 265 -40.11 4.63 22.83
CA LEU A 265 -38.90 5.33 22.44
C LEU A 265 -38.89 6.71 23.13
N ARG A 266 -37.98 6.88 24.09
CA ARG A 266 -37.82 8.16 24.80
C ARG A 266 -36.52 8.80 24.41
N LEU A 267 -36.58 10.03 23.91
CA LEU A 267 -35.44 10.82 23.53
C LEU A 267 -34.90 11.59 24.74
N ARG A 268 -33.59 11.48 24.96
CA ARG A 268 -32.87 12.24 26.01
C ARG A 268 -31.73 12.99 25.37
N PRO A 269 -31.96 14.21 24.86
CA PRO A 269 -30.92 15.01 24.22
C PRO A 269 -29.68 15.16 25.12
N GLY A 270 -28.51 14.80 24.62
CA GLY A 270 -27.24 14.83 25.36
C GLY A 270 -26.94 13.62 26.24
N GLU A 271 -27.89 12.72 26.48
CA GLU A 271 -27.72 11.48 27.23
C GLU A 271 -27.81 10.24 26.33
N GLY A 272 -28.80 10.21 25.43
CA GLY A 272 -29.04 9.10 24.53
C GLY A 272 -30.50 8.80 24.26
N ILE A 273 -30.80 7.55 23.99
CA ILE A 273 -32.12 7.05 23.64
C ILE A 273 -32.48 5.92 24.59
N GLU A 274 -33.69 5.97 25.16
CA GLU A 274 -34.27 4.85 25.90
C GLU A 274 -35.27 4.11 25.01
N LEU A 275 -35.01 2.81 24.77
CA LEU A 275 -35.95 1.91 24.09
C LEU A 275 -36.50 0.90 25.08
N GLY A 276 -37.68 1.19 25.63
CA GLY A 276 -38.24 0.41 26.73
C GLY A 276 -37.35 0.40 27.96
N ARG A 277 -36.62 -0.71 28.21
CA ARG A 277 -35.64 -0.85 29.29
C ARG A 277 -34.18 -0.71 28.85
N LEU A 278 -33.95 -0.62 27.55
CA LEU A 278 -32.58 -0.48 26.99
C LEU A 278 -32.21 0.98 26.92
N GLY A 279 -31.13 1.37 27.62
CA GLY A 279 -30.51 2.68 27.51
C GLY A 279 -29.39 2.65 26.50
N ILE A 280 -29.47 3.43 25.44
CA ILE A 280 -28.46 3.55 24.39
C ILE A 280 -27.82 4.92 24.52
N ALA A 281 -26.57 4.97 25.02
CA ALA A 281 -25.81 6.21 25.07
C ALA A 281 -25.41 6.64 23.67
N THR A 282 -25.68 7.90 23.33
CA THR A 282 -25.35 8.49 22.03
C THR A 282 -24.54 9.78 22.20
N ASP A 283 -24.01 10.31 21.11
CA ASP A 283 -23.53 11.69 21.08
C ASP A 283 -24.69 12.70 20.96
N ALA A 284 -24.34 14.00 20.85
CA ALA A 284 -25.32 15.08 20.74
C ALA A 284 -26.18 15.03 19.47
N GLN A 285 -25.78 14.27 18.45
CA GLN A 285 -26.46 14.05 17.18
C GLN A 285 -27.15 12.69 17.10
N ALA A 286 -27.35 12.01 18.22
CA ALA A 286 -27.92 10.66 18.30
C ALA A 286 -27.15 9.60 17.52
N ARG A 287 -25.81 9.77 17.41
CA ARG A 287 -24.93 8.78 16.74
C ARG A 287 -24.40 7.79 17.75
N VAL A 288 -24.22 6.57 17.28
CA VAL A 288 -23.58 5.47 18.03
C VAL A 288 -22.45 4.85 17.22
N ARG A 289 -21.54 4.18 17.90
CA ARG A 289 -20.53 3.32 17.29
C ARG A 289 -20.91 1.87 17.56
N PRO A 290 -21.56 1.20 16.59
CA PRO A 290 -21.93 -0.20 16.76
C PRO A 290 -20.72 -1.12 16.79
N GLN A 291 -20.86 -2.26 17.41
CA GLN A 291 -19.92 -3.35 17.33
C GLN A 291 -20.02 -4.00 15.95
N PHE A 292 -18.93 -3.98 15.19
CA PHE A 292 -18.80 -4.82 14.01
C PHE A 292 -18.24 -6.19 14.43
N TYR A 293 -18.97 -7.26 14.14
CA TYR A 293 -18.60 -8.60 14.55
C TYR A 293 -17.75 -9.27 13.49
N ALA A 294 -16.59 -9.77 13.86
CA ALA A 294 -15.72 -10.49 12.95
C ALA A 294 -16.26 -11.90 12.65
N ALA A 295 -15.99 -12.42 11.47
CA ALA A 295 -16.24 -13.82 11.15
C ALA A 295 -15.36 -14.72 12.00
N HIS A 296 -15.89 -15.85 12.48
CA HIS A 296 -15.14 -16.85 13.25
C HIS A 296 -14.77 -18.02 12.35
N GLY A 297 -13.53 -18.08 11.89
CA GLY A 297 -13.08 -19.05 10.90
C GLY A 297 -13.84 -18.89 9.58
N ASP A 298 -14.44 -19.97 9.08
CA ASP A 298 -15.22 -19.95 7.82
C ASP A 298 -16.69 -19.55 8.03
N ARG A 299 -17.12 -19.24 9.25
CA ARG A 299 -18.49 -18.83 9.53
C ARG A 299 -18.62 -17.31 9.51
N PRO A 300 -19.51 -16.75 8.65
CA PRO A 300 -19.83 -15.33 8.67
C PRO A 300 -20.45 -14.93 10.02
N ALA A 301 -20.39 -13.63 10.33
CA ALA A 301 -20.95 -13.10 11.59
C ALA A 301 -22.46 -13.38 11.72
N PHE A 302 -23.19 -13.33 10.63
CA PHE A 302 -24.63 -13.63 10.58
C PHE A 302 -24.89 -14.76 9.58
N ALA A 303 -25.98 -15.51 9.80
CA ALA A 303 -26.46 -16.46 8.81
C ALA A 303 -26.89 -15.69 7.56
N GLU A 304 -26.27 -15.97 6.44
CA GLU A 304 -26.56 -15.35 5.14
C GLU A 304 -27.02 -16.43 4.16
N ASP A 305 -28.23 -16.30 3.64
CA ASP A 305 -28.83 -17.24 2.73
C ASP A 305 -29.27 -16.53 1.44
N ALA A 306 -29.08 -17.22 0.29
CA ALA A 306 -29.48 -16.66 -1.00
C ALA A 306 -31.02 -16.51 -1.07
N PHE A 307 -31.48 -15.36 -1.56
CA PHE A 307 -32.93 -15.06 -1.73
C PHE A 307 -33.62 -16.15 -2.56
N TYR A 308 -32.99 -16.60 -3.64
CA TYR A 308 -33.55 -17.66 -4.49
C TYR A 308 -33.68 -18.98 -3.78
N ASP A 309 -32.75 -19.37 -2.92
CA ASP A 309 -32.80 -20.65 -2.23
C ASP A 309 -33.95 -20.70 -1.22
N VAL A 310 -34.25 -19.57 -0.56
CA VAL A 310 -35.38 -19.42 0.34
C VAL A 310 -36.69 -19.37 -0.47
N LEU A 311 -36.69 -18.59 -1.57
CA LEU A 311 -37.86 -18.44 -2.43
C LEU A 311 -38.23 -19.78 -3.09
N SER A 312 -37.28 -20.54 -3.59
CA SER A 312 -37.52 -21.85 -4.22
C SER A 312 -37.80 -22.99 -3.21
N GLY A 313 -37.58 -22.74 -1.91
CA GLY A 313 -37.76 -23.73 -0.86
C GLY A 313 -36.56 -24.68 -0.69
N GLN A 314 -35.42 -24.44 -1.36
CA GLN A 314 -34.20 -25.20 -1.11
C GLN A 314 -33.72 -25.01 0.34
N ILE A 315 -33.90 -23.79 0.85
CA ILE A 315 -33.78 -23.50 2.28
C ILE A 315 -35.18 -23.35 2.85
N PRO A 316 -35.62 -24.21 3.81
CA PRO A 316 -36.95 -24.15 4.36
C PRO A 316 -37.13 -22.85 5.16
N ALA A 317 -38.22 -22.10 4.89
CA ALA A 317 -38.53 -20.84 5.57
C ALA A 317 -38.69 -21.03 7.10
N THR A 318 -38.99 -22.23 7.58
CA THR A 318 -39.04 -22.56 9.00
C THR A 318 -37.74 -22.30 9.77
N LYS A 319 -36.61 -22.21 9.06
CA LYS A 319 -35.34 -21.76 9.62
C LYS A 319 -35.43 -20.40 10.31
N TYR A 320 -36.33 -19.52 9.83
CA TYR A 320 -36.46 -18.14 10.30
C TYR A 320 -37.58 -17.97 11.38
N THR A 321 -38.11 -19.03 11.92
CA THR A 321 -39.12 -18.97 12.99
C THR A 321 -38.59 -18.17 14.18
N GLY A 322 -39.30 -17.11 14.56
CA GLY A 322 -38.95 -16.22 15.66
C GLY A 322 -37.67 -15.34 15.43
N GLN A 323 -37.08 -15.39 14.24
CA GLN A 323 -35.91 -14.60 13.90
C GLN A 323 -36.26 -13.22 13.32
N VAL A 324 -35.31 -12.31 13.41
CA VAL A 324 -35.25 -11.04 12.67
C VAL A 324 -34.61 -11.33 11.33
N VAL A 325 -35.29 -11.07 10.25
CA VAL A 325 -34.85 -11.31 8.88
C VAL A 325 -34.61 -9.97 8.19
N ILE A 326 -33.39 -9.77 7.69
CA ILE A 326 -33.01 -8.57 6.94
C ILE A 326 -32.78 -8.99 5.48
N ILE A 327 -33.56 -8.42 4.57
CA ILE A 327 -33.48 -8.72 3.13
C ILE A 327 -32.76 -7.57 2.44
N GLY A 328 -31.70 -7.87 1.71
CA GLY A 328 -31.00 -6.83 1.00
C GLY A 328 -30.01 -7.31 -0.04
N ALA A 329 -29.58 -6.36 -0.89
CA ALA A 329 -28.69 -6.62 -2.00
C ALA A 329 -27.23 -6.81 -1.52
N THR A 330 -26.66 -7.95 -1.92
CA THR A 330 -25.22 -8.27 -1.73
C THR A 330 -24.53 -8.55 -3.07
N ALA A 331 -25.29 -8.67 -4.16
CA ALA A 331 -24.75 -8.87 -5.50
C ALA A 331 -23.87 -7.69 -5.97
N ALA A 332 -22.82 -8.01 -6.70
CA ALA A 332 -21.94 -7.01 -7.28
C ALA A 332 -22.67 -6.06 -8.25
N GLY A 333 -22.57 -4.77 -8.02
CA GLY A 333 -23.22 -3.74 -8.86
C GLY A 333 -24.70 -3.45 -8.55
N VAL A 334 -25.30 -4.12 -7.57
CA VAL A 334 -26.67 -3.86 -7.11
C VAL A 334 -26.69 -3.17 -5.74
N GLY A 335 -25.91 -3.64 -4.81
CA GLY A 335 -25.69 -3.00 -3.52
C GLY A 335 -24.44 -2.13 -3.54
N THR A 336 -24.48 -0.94 -2.93
CA THR A 336 -23.27 -0.13 -2.73
C THR A 336 -22.59 -0.62 -1.45
N PRO A 337 -21.44 -1.30 -1.54
CA PRO A 337 -20.74 -1.75 -0.35
C PRO A 337 -19.97 -0.58 0.28
N PHE A 338 -19.92 -0.55 1.61
CA PHE A 338 -19.18 0.42 2.40
C PHE A 338 -18.00 -0.25 3.09
N THR A 339 -16.84 0.44 3.10
CA THR A 339 -15.71 0.02 3.92
C THR A 339 -16.09 0.08 5.40
N THR A 340 -15.71 -0.93 6.18
CA THR A 340 -15.99 -1.03 7.61
C THR A 340 -14.72 -1.30 8.41
N PRO A 341 -14.75 -1.20 9.75
CA PRO A 341 -13.61 -1.51 10.60
C PRO A 341 -13.02 -2.92 10.42
N LEU A 342 -13.83 -3.86 9.92
CA LEU A 342 -13.38 -5.24 9.66
C LEU A 342 -12.48 -5.37 8.42
N ALA A 343 -12.17 -4.26 7.73
CA ALA A 343 -11.49 -4.22 6.44
C ALA A 343 -12.21 -5.04 5.34
N GLN A 344 -13.51 -5.22 5.50
CA GLN A 344 -14.41 -5.81 4.52
C GLN A 344 -15.40 -4.76 4.03
N ALA A 345 -15.76 -4.85 2.78
CA ALA A 345 -16.82 -4.05 2.21
C ALA A 345 -18.15 -4.74 2.55
N LEU A 346 -18.95 -4.12 3.42
CA LEU A 346 -20.26 -4.61 3.82
C LEU A 346 -21.37 -3.83 3.12
N THR A 347 -22.43 -4.54 2.73
CA THR A 347 -23.63 -3.94 2.17
C THR A 347 -24.50 -3.32 3.25
N PRO A 348 -25.42 -2.40 2.92
CA PRO A 348 -26.34 -1.81 3.89
C PRO A 348 -27.09 -2.83 4.74
N ALA A 349 -27.51 -3.95 4.14
CA ALA A 349 -28.20 -5.01 4.88
C ALA A 349 -27.32 -5.66 5.96
N GLN A 350 -26.07 -5.91 5.65
CA GLN A 350 -25.09 -6.45 6.60
C GLN A 350 -24.77 -5.43 7.70
N ILE A 351 -24.59 -4.14 7.35
CA ILE A 351 -24.37 -3.06 8.35
C ILE A 351 -25.55 -2.95 9.29
N VAL A 352 -26.79 -2.96 8.78
CA VAL A 352 -28.01 -2.96 9.59
C VAL A 352 -28.05 -4.17 10.51
N ALA A 353 -27.60 -5.35 10.06
CA ALA A 353 -27.51 -6.54 10.92
C ALA A 353 -26.54 -6.34 12.09
N HIS A 354 -25.36 -5.77 11.83
CA HIS A 354 -24.38 -5.44 12.88
C HIS A 354 -24.94 -4.45 13.88
N THR A 355 -25.56 -3.36 13.42
CA THR A 355 -26.12 -2.34 14.30
C THR A 355 -27.34 -2.86 15.07
N THR A 356 -28.24 -3.61 14.42
CA THR A 356 -29.39 -4.25 15.12
C THR A 356 -28.90 -5.18 16.22
N SER A 357 -27.90 -6.00 15.94
CA SER A 357 -27.29 -6.88 16.95
C SER A 357 -26.67 -6.09 18.11
N SER A 358 -26.00 -4.99 17.79
CA SER A 358 -25.43 -4.10 18.80
C SER A 358 -26.50 -3.48 19.72
N ILE A 359 -27.61 -3.06 19.16
CA ILE A 359 -28.74 -2.53 19.93
C ILE A 359 -29.31 -3.62 20.84
N LEU A 360 -29.62 -4.82 20.32
CA LEU A 360 -30.23 -5.90 21.07
C LEU A 360 -29.36 -6.43 22.20
N GLN A 361 -28.04 -6.37 22.05
CA GLN A 361 -27.05 -6.86 23.04
C GLN A 361 -26.37 -5.75 23.84
N ASN A 362 -26.74 -4.48 23.56
CA ASN A 362 -26.06 -3.29 24.13
C ASN A 362 -24.56 -3.30 23.92
N HIS A 363 -24.13 -3.71 22.71
CA HIS A 363 -22.72 -3.77 22.31
C HIS A 363 -22.35 -2.50 21.53
N PHE A 364 -22.01 -1.44 22.23
CA PHE A 364 -21.54 -0.20 21.64
C PHE A 364 -20.12 0.12 22.06
N ILE A 365 -19.38 0.84 21.24
CA ILE A 365 -18.12 1.44 21.59
C ILE A 365 -18.41 2.83 22.15
N ALA A 366 -18.27 2.96 23.47
CA ALA A 366 -18.53 4.21 24.15
C ALA A 366 -17.32 5.15 24.12
N GLN A 367 -17.57 6.41 23.82
CA GLN A 367 -16.59 7.48 24.03
C GLN A 367 -17.10 8.34 25.20
N PRO A 368 -16.53 8.15 26.42
CA PRO A 368 -17.01 8.87 27.59
C PRO A 368 -16.84 10.39 27.43
N VAL A 369 -17.73 11.16 28.05
CA VAL A 369 -17.65 12.63 28.04
C VAL A 369 -16.31 13.16 28.58
N TRP A 370 -15.72 12.43 29.51
CA TRP A 370 -14.40 12.78 30.06
C TRP A 370 -13.20 12.38 29.17
N SER A 371 -13.41 11.70 28.03
CA SER A 371 -12.34 11.28 27.11
C SER A 371 -11.47 12.43 26.65
N GLY A 372 -12.07 13.58 26.32
CA GLY A 372 -11.34 14.80 25.96
C GLY A 372 -10.43 15.28 27.11
N LEU A 373 -10.92 15.23 28.35
CA LEU A 373 -10.09 15.56 29.53
C LEU A 373 -8.92 14.57 29.70
N ALA A 374 -9.16 13.28 29.47
CA ALA A 374 -8.11 12.26 29.53
C ALA A 374 -7.01 12.50 28.48
N VAL A 375 -7.37 12.91 27.27
CA VAL A 375 -6.42 13.30 26.22
C VAL A 375 -5.59 14.50 26.67
N VAL A 376 -6.23 15.55 27.20
CA VAL A 376 -5.53 16.74 27.72
C VAL A 376 -4.56 16.38 28.85
N VAL A 377 -4.99 15.56 29.81
CA VAL A 377 -4.14 15.09 30.91
C VAL A 377 -2.97 14.27 30.35
N SER A 378 -3.20 13.39 29.38
CA SER A 378 -2.14 12.61 28.72
C SER A 378 -1.14 13.50 27.99
N LEU A 379 -1.59 14.53 27.29
CA LEU A 379 -0.73 15.55 26.66
C LEU A 379 0.12 16.29 27.69
N LEU A 380 -0.47 16.70 28.82
CA LEU A 380 0.27 17.35 29.91
C LEU A 380 1.29 16.42 30.55
N LEU A 381 0.97 15.13 30.74
CA LEU A 381 1.91 14.14 31.26
C LEU A 381 3.07 13.91 30.28
N VAL A 382 2.79 13.84 28.98
CA VAL A 382 3.82 13.72 27.94
C VAL A 382 4.72 14.97 27.95
N LEU A 383 4.16 16.17 28.02
CA LEU A 383 4.91 17.41 28.12
C LEU A 383 5.77 17.45 29.39
N ALA A 384 5.24 17.02 30.53
CA ALA A 384 5.97 16.91 31.77
C ALA A 384 7.14 15.91 31.66
N HIS A 385 6.91 14.75 31.02
CA HIS A 385 7.95 13.77 30.73
C HIS A 385 9.07 14.37 29.87
N LEU A 386 8.73 15.05 28.76
CA LEU A 386 9.70 15.66 27.84
C LEU A 386 10.47 16.82 28.47
N LEU A 387 9.82 17.64 29.30
CA LEU A 387 10.41 18.84 29.91
C LEU A 387 11.21 18.55 31.18
N TRP A 388 10.78 17.60 32.00
CA TRP A 388 11.33 17.39 33.34
C TRP A 388 12.00 16.03 33.54
N VAL A 389 11.44 14.95 32.98
CA VAL A 389 11.97 13.59 33.19
C VAL A 389 13.10 13.31 32.17
N LEU A 390 12.83 13.41 30.90
CA LEU A 390 13.76 13.07 29.81
C LEU A 390 15.10 13.84 29.89
N PRO A 391 15.16 15.16 30.29
CA PRO A 391 16.42 15.86 30.46
C PRO A 391 17.34 15.32 31.56
N ARG A 392 16.82 14.55 32.52
CA ARG A 392 17.57 13.98 33.63
C ARG A 392 18.10 12.60 33.36
N LEU A 393 17.58 11.93 32.34
CA LEU A 393 17.95 10.55 32.00
C LEU A 393 19.13 10.51 31.01
N SER A 394 19.88 9.42 31.05
CA SER A 394 20.84 9.08 29.99
C SER A 394 20.11 8.76 28.68
N ALA A 395 20.82 8.74 27.54
CA ALA A 395 20.20 8.51 26.22
C ALA A 395 19.46 7.17 26.18
N SER A 396 20.06 6.10 26.70
CA SER A 396 19.44 4.77 26.74
C SER A 396 18.25 4.71 27.70
N GLN A 397 18.39 5.24 28.92
CA GLN A 397 17.27 5.31 29.88
C GLN A 397 16.12 6.15 29.35
N GLY A 398 16.43 7.28 28.67
CA GLY A 398 15.43 8.12 28.04
C GLY A 398 14.68 7.43 26.93
N ALA A 399 15.38 6.64 26.10
CA ALA A 399 14.78 5.83 25.04
C ALA A 399 13.83 4.77 25.62
N TRP A 400 14.26 4.04 26.66
CA TRP A 400 13.41 3.04 27.33
C TRP A 400 12.19 3.67 28.01
N ALA A 401 12.37 4.81 28.69
CA ALA A 401 11.29 5.49 29.39
C ALA A 401 10.24 6.05 28.40
N SER A 402 10.69 6.69 27.30
CA SER A 402 9.77 7.19 26.28
C SER A 402 9.16 6.05 25.48
N GLY A 403 9.91 5.00 25.15
CA GLY A 403 9.39 3.81 24.45
C GLY A 403 8.35 3.07 25.30
N GLY A 404 8.61 2.89 26.59
CA GLY A 404 7.66 2.30 27.54
C GLY A 404 6.37 3.13 27.66
N LEU A 405 6.50 4.45 27.80
CA LEU A 405 5.33 5.34 27.86
C LEU A 405 4.53 5.32 26.54
N PHE A 406 5.20 5.27 25.38
CA PHE A 406 4.56 5.13 24.07
C PHE A 406 3.74 3.83 23.98
N VAL A 407 4.33 2.71 24.41
CA VAL A 407 3.64 1.41 24.43
C VAL A 407 2.45 1.45 25.40
N VAL A 408 2.59 2.10 26.56
CA VAL A 408 1.49 2.26 27.51
C VAL A 408 0.35 3.08 26.94
N LEU A 409 0.63 4.18 26.25
CA LEU A 409 -0.43 5.03 25.66
C LEU A 409 -1.22 4.25 24.58
N LEU A 410 -0.54 3.69 23.59
CA LEU A 410 -1.21 2.93 22.53
C LEU A 410 -1.79 1.60 23.01
N GLY A 411 -1.09 0.93 23.93
CA GLY A 411 -1.55 -0.32 24.53
C GLY A 411 -2.78 -0.13 25.43
N ALA A 412 -2.87 0.99 26.15
CA ALA A 412 -4.03 1.32 26.98
C ALA A 412 -5.25 1.62 26.10
N ASP A 413 -5.08 2.41 25.02
CA ASP A 413 -6.15 2.70 24.07
C ASP A 413 -6.67 1.40 23.44
N TYR A 414 -5.78 0.59 22.90
CA TYR A 414 -6.11 -0.71 22.32
C TYR A 414 -6.79 -1.67 23.30
N ALA A 415 -6.26 -1.78 24.51
CA ALA A 415 -6.81 -2.65 25.54
C ALA A 415 -8.20 -2.20 25.99
N LEU A 416 -8.42 -0.90 26.18
CA LEU A 416 -9.71 -0.35 26.56
C LEU A 416 -10.76 -0.60 25.46
N LEU A 417 -10.39 -0.44 24.21
CA LEU A 417 -11.27 -0.75 23.08
C LEU A 417 -11.67 -2.23 23.05
N THR A 418 -10.70 -3.15 23.18
CA THR A 418 -10.96 -4.59 23.04
C THR A 418 -11.65 -5.20 24.25
N THR A 419 -11.30 -4.79 25.48
CA THR A 419 -11.83 -5.41 26.72
C THR A 419 -13.07 -4.72 27.25
N SER A 420 -13.10 -3.38 27.22
CA SER A 420 -14.14 -2.56 27.86
C SER A 420 -15.03 -1.83 26.85
N ALA A 421 -14.75 -1.91 25.57
CA ALA A 421 -15.41 -1.13 24.51
C ALA A 421 -15.41 0.37 24.80
N LEU A 422 -14.36 0.87 25.42
CA LEU A 422 -14.15 2.29 25.67
C LEU A 422 -13.10 2.83 24.72
N TRP A 423 -13.42 3.92 24.03
CA TRP A 423 -12.49 4.59 23.12
C TRP A 423 -11.93 5.86 23.76
N LEU A 424 -10.61 5.85 23.98
CA LEU A 424 -9.84 7.00 24.41
C LEU A 424 -8.79 7.33 23.36
N PRO A 425 -8.92 8.39 22.56
CA PRO A 425 -8.01 8.70 21.46
C PRO A 425 -6.64 9.16 21.98
N LEU A 426 -5.71 8.23 22.21
CA LEU A 426 -4.38 8.47 22.79
C LEU A 426 -3.25 8.51 21.75
N VAL A 427 -3.54 8.41 20.47
CA VAL A 427 -2.52 8.50 19.40
C VAL A 427 -1.87 9.88 19.36
N LEU A 428 -2.63 10.95 19.53
CA LEU A 428 -2.09 12.31 19.54
C LEU A 428 -1.03 12.53 20.63
N PRO A 429 -1.26 12.17 21.91
CA PRO A 429 -0.21 12.19 22.94
C PRO A 429 1.00 11.30 22.62
N ALA A 430 0.77 10.12 22.03
CA ALA A 430 1.83 9.20 21.66
C ALA A 430 2.72 9.77 20.55
N VAL A 431 2.14 10.41 19.53
CA VAL A 431 2.88 11.10 18.46
C VAL A 431 3.66 12.30 19.01
N LEU A 432 3.07 13.11 19.90
CA LEU A 432 3.78 14.20 20.56
C LEU A 432 4.99 13.69 21.34
N LEU A 433 4.85 12.58 22.05
CA LEU A 433 5.95 11.94 22.76
C LEU A 433 7.09 11.55 21.85
N LEU A 434 6.76 10.89 20.74
CA LEU A 434 7.75 10.44 19.75
C LEU A 434 8.46 11.61 19.08
N ALA A 435 7.71 12.60 18.59
CA ALA A 435 8.25 13.79 17.92
C ALA A 435 9.13 14.63 18.88
N GLY A 436 8.65 14.83 20.10
CA GLY A 436 9.40 15.60 21.13
C GLY A 436 10.67 14.88 21.58
N HIS A 437 10.61 13.55 21.76
CA HIS A 437 11.79 12.73 22.08
C HIS A 437 12.83 12.83 20.96
N LEU A 438 12.43 12.62 19.71
CA LEU A 438 13.32 12.66 18.54
C LEU A 438 13.98 14.04 18.40
N ALA A 439 13.21 15.11 18.54
CA ALA A 439 13.72 16.48 18.46
C ALA A 439 14.77 16.79 19.54
N LEU A 440 14.53 16.34 20.77
CA LEU A 440 15.49 16.51 21.90
C LEU A 440 16.75 15.70 21.70
N VAL A 441 16.65 14.46 21.23
CA VAL A 441 17.80 13.58 20.97
C VAL A 441 18.66 14.14 19.85
N THR A 442 18.05 14.52 18.72
CA THR A 442 18.75 15.12 17.58
C THR A 442 19.50 16.39 17.98
N ARG A 443 18.86 17.28 18.73
CA ARG A 443 19.52 18.49 19.22
C ARG A 443 20.69 18.17 20.16
N ARG A 444 20.54 17.22 21.05
CA ARG A 444 21.62 16.81 21.97
C ARG A 444 22.79 16.19 21.22
N PHE A 445 22.50 15.35 20.22
CA PHE A 445 23.51 14.75 19.36
C PHE A 445 24.31 15.86 18.64
N GLY A 446 23.64 16.81 17.96
CA GLY A 446 24.28 17.93 17.29
C GLY A 446 25.16 18.79 18.22
N LEU A 447 24.70 19.04 19.47
CA LEU A 447 25.50 19.79 20.46
C LEU A 447 26.73 19.00 20.95
N THR A 448 26.63 17.69 21.03
CA THR A 448 27.75 16.82 21.42
C THR A 448 28.79 16.76 20.32
N GLU A 449 28.36 16.60 19.09
CA GLU A 449 29.23 16.61 17.91
C GLU A 449 29.95 17.93 17.72
N ALA A 450 29.23 19.05 17.85
CA ALA A 450 29.83 20.39 17.78
C ALA A 450 30.91 20.61 18.87
N ARG A 451 30.70 20.07 20.08
CA ARG A 451 31.72 20.12 21.15
C ARG A 451 32.92 19.28 20.85
N LYS A 452 32.69 18.04 20.31
CA LYS A 452 33.78 17.16 19.92
C LYS A 452 34.67 17.85 18.89
N ARG A 453 34.08 18.43 17.85
CA ARG A 453 34.81 19.19 16.81
C ARG A 453 35.60 20.35 17.38
N HIS A 454 35.05 21.09 18.34
CA HIS A 454 35.75 22.20 19.01
C HIS A 454 36.91 21.69 19.86
N SER A 455 36.70 20.61 20.63
CA SER A 455 37.77 20.01 21.43
C SER A 455 38.88 19.40 20.58
N ASP A 456 38.53 18.77 19.45
CA ASP A 456 39.50 18.20 18.50
C ASP A 456 40.33 19.33 17.83
N ALA A 457 39.69 20.46 17.47
CA ALA A 457 40.34 21.61 16.90
C ALA A 457 41.32 22.27 17.92
N GLU A 458 40.91 22.40 19.18
CA GLU A 458 41.77 22.94 20.26
C GLU A 458 42.94 22.03 20.55
N SER A 459 42.71 20.69 20.56
CA SER A 459 43.78 19.69 20.69
C SER A 459 44.76 19.69 19.52
N ALA A 460 44.27 19.89 18.30
CA ALA A 460 45.07 20.02 17.10
C ALA A 460 46.00 21.23 17.16
N GLU A 461 45.42 22.39 17.56
CA GLU A 461 46.24 23.61 17.69
C GLU A 461 47.29 23.52 18.79
N THR A 462 46.97 22.90 19.93
CA THR A 462 47.90 22.65 21.01
C THR A 462 49.03 21.72 20.53
N ASN A 463 48.72 20.67 19.79
CA ASN A 463 49.76 19.76 19.21
C ASN A 463 50.62 20.47 18.18
N ARG A 464 50.06 21.37 17.36
CA ARG A 464 50.81 22.16 16.39
C ARG A 464 51.78 23.11 17.07
N GLN A 465 51.36 23.86 18.08
CA GLN A 465 52.19 24.78 18.84
C GLN A 465 53.32 24.04 19.59
N MET A 466 53.03 22.92 20.21
CA MET A 466 54.04 22.08 20.88
C MET A 466 55.02 21.47 19.90
N GLY A 467 54.54 21.03 18.70
CA GLY A 467 55.39 20.56 17.63
C GLY A 467 56.37 21.63 17.14
N LEU A 468 55.91 22.88 16.99
CA LEU A 468 56.76 24.01 16.63
C LEU A 468 57.79 24.38 17.70
N ALA A 469 57.39 24.36 18.98
CA ALA A 469 58.33 24.60 20.08
C ALA A 469 59.44 23.55 20.13
N LEU A 470 59.08 22.25 19.92
CA LEU A 470 60.06 21.17 19.86
C LEU A 470 60.96 21.25 18.61
N LEU A 471 60.45 21.73 17.49
CA LEU A 471 61.21 22.01 16.27
C LEU A 471 62.26 23.10 16.54
N GLY A 472 61.86 24.21 17.19
CA GLY A 472 62.75 25.30 17.58
C GLY A 472 63.86 24.85 18.57
N GLN A 473 63.59 23.82 19.40
CA GLN A 473 64.57 23.22 20.31
C GLN A 473 65.48 22.17 19.64
N GLY A 474 65.31 21.90 18.35
CA GLY A 474 66.08 20.88 17.63
C GLY A 474 65.71 19.45 17.95
N GLN A 475 64.62 19.19 18.67
CA GLN A 475 64.07 17.87 19.04
C GLN A 475 63.17 17.34 17.92
N LEU A 476 63.73 17.05 16.74
CA LEU A 476 62.98 16.80 15.51
C LEU A 476 62.05 15.57 15.55
N ASP A 477 62.45 14.49 16.25
CA ASP A 477 61.64 13.27 16.36
C ASP A 477 60.36 13.53 17.16
N LEU A 478 60.49 14.25 18.27
CA LEU A 478 59.34 14.64 19.10
C LEU A 478 58.45 15.68 18.41
N ALA A 479 59.03 16.56 17.64
CA ALA A 479 58.32 17.53 16.81
C ALA A 479 57.45 16.81 15.76
N PHE A 480 57.97 15.78 15.11
CA PHE A 480 57.25 14.95 14.14
C PHE A 480 56.09 14.20 14.82
N ASP A 481 56.30 13.57 16.00
CA ASP A 481 55.25 12.87 16.75
C ASP A 481 54.07 13.78 17.14
N ARG A 482 54.30 15.06 17.39
CA ARG A 482 53.26 16.02 17.67
C ARG A 482 52.57 16.54 16.40
N LEU A 483 53.32 16.90 15.37
CA LEU A 483 52.81 17.48 14.11
C LEU A 483 51.97 16.45 13.33
N ARG A 484 52.32 15.16 13.31
CA ARG A 484 51.58 14.10 12.63
C ARG A 484 50.15 13.87 13.18
N ARG A 485 49.85 14.38 14.38
CA ARG A 485 48.50 14.29 15.02
C ARG A 485 47.60 15.49 14.69
N VAL A 486 48.12 16.45 13.94
CA VAL A 486 47.40 17.64 13.52
C VAL A 486 46.66 17.37 12.22
N PRO A 487 45.35 17.70 12.08
CA PRO A 487 44.63 17.54 10.82
C PRO A 487 45.27 18.39 9.69
N HIS A 488 45.08 17.97 8.43
CA HIS A 488 45.59 18.65 7.28
C HIS A 488 45.22 20.14 7.25
N SER A 489 46.25 21.01 7.08
CA SER A 489 46.13 22.46 6.86
C SER A 489 47.38 22.96 6.15
N ALA A 490 47.29 24.07 5.43
CA ALA A 490 48.42 24.69 4.76
C ALA A 490 49.56 24.97 5.76
N ALA A 491 49.24 25.52 6.92
CA ALA A 491 50.20 25.79 7.98
C ALA A 491 50.90 24.51 8.53
N LEU A 492 50.19 23.36 8.57
CA LEU A 492 50.81 22.09 8.95
C LEU A 492 51.80 21.61 7.86
N MET A 493 51.42 21.75 6.59
CA MET A 493 52.28 21.36 5.46
C MET A 493 53.59 22.14 5.46
N ASP A 494 53.56 23.49 5.70
CA ASP A 494 54.74 24.32 5.84
C ASP A 494 55.62 23.87 7.01
N ASN A 495 55.03 23.55 8.16
CA ASN A 495 55.76 23.11 9.35
C ASN A 495 56.41 21.74 9.14
N LEU A 496 55.70 20.79 8.48
CA LEU A 496 56.26 19.47 8.13
C LEU A 496 57.40 19.59 7.08
N GLN A 497 57.25 20.52 6.13
CA GLN A 497 58.30 20.75 5.13
C GLN A 497 59.56 21.29 5.79
N GLN A 498 59.40 22.23 6.73
CA GLN A 498 60.54 22.74 7.51
C GLN A 498 61.22 21.65 8.33
N LEU A 499 60.41 20.81 8.99
CA LEU A 499 60.88 19.65 9.77
C LEU A 499 61.67 18.66 8.88
N ALA A 500 61.15 18.34 7.68
CA ALA A 500 61.82 17.45 6.74
C ALA A 500 63.17 18.01 6.27
N GLN A 501 63.23 19.34 5.98
CA GLN A 501 64.47 20.01 5.62
C GLN A 501 65.49 20.01 6.75
N ASP A 502 65.08 20.14 8.01
CA ASP A 502 65.95 20.07 9.17
C ASP A 502 66.50 18.64 9.39
N PHE A 503 65.71 17.58 9.13
CA PHE A 503 66.23 16.24 9.04
C PHE A 503 67.26 16.04 7.93
N GLU A 504 66.99 16.63 6.74
CA GLU A 504 67.95 16.59 5.61
C GLU A 504 69.26 17.31 5.97
N ARG A 505 69.21 18.49 6.62
CA ARG A 505 70.42 19.22 7.09
C ARG A 505 71.23 18.42 8.09
N LYS A 506 70.57 17.59 8.93
CA LYS A 506 71.23 16.67 9.87
C LYS A 506 71.61 15.35 9.22
N ARG A 507 71.51 15.20 7.89
CA ARG A 507 71.78 13.98 7.09
C ARG A 507 71.02 12.73 7.52
N GLN A 508 69.82 12.94 8.14
CA GLN A 508 68.89 11.86 8.56
C GLN A 508 67.83 11.64 7.47
N PHE A 509 68.29 11.22 6.27
CA PHE A 509 67.45 11.13 5.07
C PHE A 509 66.27 10.18 5.19
N HIS A 510 66.43 9.06 5.91
CA HIS A 510 65.33 8.13 6.14
C HIS A 510 64.20 8.75 6.99
N LYS A 511 64.54 9.66 7.93
CA LYS A 511 63.53 10.37 8.71
C LYS A 511 62.86 11.49 7.90
N ALA A 512 63.63 12.18 7.08
CA ALA A 512 63.09 13.14 6.13
C ALA A 512 62.13 12.46 5.15
N GLN A 513 62.47 11.27 4.65
CA GLN A 513 61.57 10.45 3.84
C GLN A 513 60.25 10.14 4.55
N SER A 514 60.27 9.72 5.82
CA SER A 514 59.07 9.44 6.62
C SER A 514 58.14 10.67 6.78
N VAL A 515 58.77 11.88 6.91
CA VAL A 515 57.97 13.14 6.96
C VAL A 515 57.37 13.45 5.60
N TYR A 516 58.11 13.32 4.50
CA TYR A 516 57.55 13.51 3.14
C TYR A 516 56.50 12.48 2.78
N GLU A 517 56.64 11.24 3.19
CA GLU A 517 55.59 10.21 3.04
C GLU A 517 54.30 10.56 3.80
N HIS A 518 54.45 11.13 5.00
CA HIS A 518 53.31 11.63 5.73
C HIS A 518 52.63 12.82 5.03
N MET A 519 53.44 13.79 4.52
CA MET A 519 52.95 14.92 3.74
C MET A 519 52.22 14.46 2.47
N ALA A 520 52.79 13.49 1.73
CA ALA A 520 52.19 12.94 0.52
C ALA A 520 50.89 12.18 0.78
N ARG A 521 50.71 11.61 1.98
CA ARG A 521 49.41 11.02 2.42
C ARG A 521 48.38 12.10 2.75
N LEU A 522 48.77 13.25 3.24
CA LEU A 522 47.90 14.36 3.55
C LEU A 522 47.47 15.15 2.31
N ASP A 523 48.37 15.30 1.34
CA ASP A 523 48.14 15.98 0.06
C ASP A 523 48.92 15.26 -1.07
N ALA A 524 48.20 14.34 -1.75
CA ALA A 524 48.81 13.55 -2.83
C ALA A 524 49.09 14.35 -4.11
N MET A 525 48.50 15.53 -4.27
CA MET A 525 48.64 16.36 -5.47
C MET A 525 49.69 17.45 -5.33
N HIS A 526 50.39 17.55 -4.19
CA HIS A 526 51.36 18.61 -3.95
C HIS A 526 52.64 18.33 -4.75
N PRO A 527 52.95 19.09 -5.81
CA PRO A 527 54.02 18.76 -6.78
C PRO A 527 55.42 18.74 -6.18
N GLU A 528 55.71 19.64 -5.24
CA GLU A 528 57.03 19.70 -4.58
C GLU A 528 57.26 18.53 -3.60
N VAL A 529 56.25 18.05 -2.94
CA VAL A 529 56.34 16.95 -1.97
C VAL A 529 56.73 15.64 -2.67
N GLN A 530 56.14 15.33 -3.81
CA GLN A 530 56.44 14.15 -4.59
C GLN A 530 57.90 14.16 -5.07
N GLN A 531 58.39 15.29 -5.58
CA GLN A 531 59.74 15.47 -6.06
C GLN A 531 60.79 15.36 -4.94
N ARG A 532 60.51 15.93 -3.77
CA ARG A 532 61.35 15.86 -2.58
C ARG A 532 61.33 14.47 -1.94
N LEU A 533 60.22 13.77 -1.94
CA LEU A 533 60.11 12.40 -1.49
C LEU A 533 61.00 11.47 -2.35
N GLN A 534 60.94 11.61 -3.65
CA GLN A 534 61.78 10.80 -4.55
C GLN A 534 63.26 11.08 -4.35
N ARG A 535 63.61 12.37 -4.13
CA ARG A 535 64.98 12.75 -3.82
C ARG A 535 65.49 12.20 -2.48
N ALA A 536 64.63 12.26 -1.44
CA ALA A 536 64.94 11.72 -0.12
C ALA A 536 65.09 10.19 -0.14
N LYS A 537 64.28 9.50 -0.94
CA LYS A 537 64.38 8.04 -1.20
C LYS A 537 65.73 7.69 -1.84
N ASN A 538 66.07 8.38 -2.93
CA ASN A 538 67.35 8.13 -3.63
C ASN A 538 68.55 8.38 -2.73
N LEU A 539 68.50 9.42 -1.87
CA LEU A 539 69.59 9.72 -0.94
C LEU A 539 69.61 8.74 0.26
N SER A 540 68.44 8.19 0.70
CA SER A 540 68.43 7.18 1.75
C SER A 540 68.97 5.83 1.25
N GLU A 541 68.65 5.46 0.02
CA GLU A 541 69.21 4.25 -0.65
C GLU A 541 70.69 4.33 -0.91
N THR A 542 71.22 5.52 -1.28
CA THR A 542 72.70 5.73 -1.53
C THR A 542 73.51 5.63 -0.24
N VAL A 543 72.90 5.90 0.92
CA VAL A 543 73.58 5.74 2.25
C VAL A 543 73.63 4.29 2.73
N VAL A 544 72.68 3.47 2.25
CA VAL A 544 72.61 2.03 2.62
C VAL A 544 73.49 1.16 1.71
N LEU A 545 73.87 1.63 0.51
CA LEU A 545 74.72 0.89 -0.47
C LEU A 545 76.20 1.32 -0.49
N GLY A 546 76.67 1.83 0.63
CA GLY A 546 78.09 2.05 0.84
C GLY A 546 78.87 0.77 1.23
N GLY A 547 78.86 -0.27 0.36
CA GLY A 547 79.61 -1.48 0.60
C GLY A 547 79.63 -2.48 -0.59
N ALA A 548 80.62 -2.36 -1.46
CA ALA A 548 81.25 -3.39 -2.34
C ALA A 548 80.38 -4.02 -3.44
N GLY A 549 80.75 -3.85 -4.70
CA GLY A 549 80.55 -4.79 -5.78
C GLY A 549 80.23 -4.19 -7.15
N ALA A 550 81.24 -3.77 -7.89
CA ALA A 550 81.13 -3.35 -9.27
C ALA A 550 80.77 -4.51 -10.21
N HIS A 551 79.85 -4.27 -11.16
CA HIS A 551 80.08 -4.76 -12.55
C HIS A 551 79.46 -3.80 -13.57
N PRO A 552 80.11 -3.57 -14.71
CA PRO A 552 79.69 -2.57 -15.69
C PRO A 552 78.94 -3.21 -16.87
N GLY A 553 78.05 -2.55 -17.46
CA GLY A 553 77.62 -2.81 -18.83
C GLY A 553 76.10 -3.13 -18.96
N GLY A 554 75.37 -2.20 -19.43
CA GLY A 554 73.97 -2.39 -19.84
C GLY A 554 73.31 -1.09 -20.25
N THR A 555 73.47 -0.79 -21.54
CA THR A 555 72.93 0.40 -22.22
C THR A 555 71.49 0.62 -22.03
N LEU A 556 71.14 1.82 -21.74
CA LEU A 556 69.76 2.42 -21.80
C LEU A 556 69.19 2.24 -23.20
N ALA A 557 67.97 1.75 -23.21
CA ALA A 557 66.97 2.04 -24.24
C ALA A 557 65.77 2.65 -23.60
N LEU A 558 65.64 3.94 -23.73
CA LEU A 558 64.36 4.71 -23.59
C LEU A 558 63.63 4.44 -24.88
N ASP A 559 62.46 3.75 -24.73
CA ASP A 559 61.31 4.01 -25.63
C ASP A 559 60.02 3.45 -25.05
N GLY A 560 58.99 4.27 -25.05
CA GLY A 560 57.58 3.92 -25.16
C GLY A 560 56.83 3.71 -23.88
N ALA A 561 56.14 4.74 -23.49
CA ALA A 561 54.84 4.76 -22.78
C ALA A 561 54.26 3.39 -22.39
N GLY A 562 54.64 2.86 -21.26
CA GLY A 562 53.92 1.79 -20.56
C GLY A 562 53.06 2.40 -19.48
N VAL A 563 51.86 2.81 -19.82
CA VAL A 563 50.81 2.99 -18.80
C VAL A 563 50.57 1.62 -18.22
N GLU A 564 51.01 1.35 -16.99
CA GLU A 564 50.62 0.14 -16.26
C GLU A 564 49.09 0.11 -16.18
N LYS A 565 48.46 -0.89 -16.81
CA LYS A 565 47.02 -1.07 -16.75
C LYS A 565 46.61 -1.34 -15.29
N PRO A 566 45.53 -0.71 -14.79
CA PRO A 566 45.13 -0.88 -13.41
C PRO A 566 44.87 -2.35 -13.09
N MET A 567 45.35 -2.78 -11.94
CA MET A 567 45.14 -4.15 -11.43
C MET A 567 44.02 -4.13 -10.39
N LEU A 568 43.21 -5.18 -10.37
CA LEU A 568 42.25 -5.49 -9.29
C LEU A 568 42.58 -6.92 -8.81
N GLY A 569 43.16 -7.03 -7.63
CA GLY A 569 43.72 -8.27 -7.18
C GLY A 569 44.81 -8.74 -8.16
N ARG A 570 44.70 -9.96 -8.65
CA ARG A 570 45.61 -10.51 -9.65
C ARG A 570 45.21 -10.22 -11.10
N TYR A 571 44.06 -9.58 -11.34
CA TYR A 571 43.50 -9.39 -12.66
C TYR A 571 43.83 -8.02 -13.22
N GLN A 572 44.34 -8.00 -14.45
CA GLN A 572 44.59 -6.79 -15.21
C GLN A 572 43.28 -6.30 -15.84
N VAL A 573 42.82 -5.07 -15.51
CA VAL A 573 41.62 -4.47 -16.08
C VAL A 573 41.94 -3.99 -17.50
N GLU A 574 41.10 -4.41 -18.47
CA GLU A 574 41.27 -4.07 -19.88
C GLU A 574 40.31 -2.95 -20.33
N LYS A 575 39.00 -3.07 -20.01
CA LYS A 575 37.98 -2.07 -20.36
C LYS A 575 36.76 -2.19 -19.47
N GLU A 576 35.98 -1.13 -19.39
CA GLU A 576 34.62 -1.14 -18.77
C GLU A 576 33.64 -1.82 -19.71
N LEU A 577 32.84 -2.74 -19.18
CA LEU A 577 31.76 -3.43 -19.89
C LEU A 577 30.38 -2.79 -19.62
N GLY A 578 30.18 -2.26 -18.42
CA GLY A 578 28.93 -1.60 -18.08
C GLY A 578 28.92 -1.07 -16.65
N LYS A 579 28.07 -0.08 -16.42
CA LYS A 579 27.80 0.52 -15.11
C LYS A 579 26.36 0.24 -14.71
N GLY A 580 26.20 -0.47 -13.58
CA GLY A 580 24.89 -0.79 -13.01
C GLY A 580 24.62 -0.03 -11.73
N ALA A 581 23.43 -0.19 -11.18
CA ALA A 581 23.01 0.44 -9.92
C ALA A 581 23.88 0.04 -8.70
N MET A 582 24.55 -1.12 -8.78
CA MET A 582 25.34 -1.69 -7.66
C MET A 582 26.86 -1.70 -7.92
N GLY A 583 27.34 -1.07 -8.98
CA GLY A 583 28.78 -1.03 -9.27
C GLY A 583 29.10 -1.07 -10.75
N VAL A 584 30.38 -1.23 -11.07
CA VAL A 584 30.90 -1.24 -12.43
C VAL A 584 31.40 -2.65 -12.75
N VAL A 585 31.15 -3.12 -13.98
CA VAL A 585 31.68 -4.38 -14.49
C VAL A 585 32.76 -4.09 -15.52
N TYR A 586 33.94 -4.66 -15.31
CA TYR A 586 35.08 -4.55 -16.19
C TYR A 586 35.39 -5.87 -16.88
N GLN A 587 35.90 -5.82 -18.08
CA GLN A 587 36.64 -6.91 -18.67
C GLN A 587 38.05 -6.87 -18.11
N GLY A 588 38.53 -7.99 -17.63
CA GLY A 588 39.89 -8.14 -17.17
C GLY A 588 40.52 -9.42 -17.70
N ARG A 589 41.82 -9.56 -17.47
CA ARG A 589 42.59 -10.74 -17.85
C ARG A 589 43.41 -11.22 -16.66
N ASP A 590 43.38 -12.52 -16.40
CA ASP A 590 44.32 -13.16 -15.49
C ASP A 590 45.69 -13.28 -16.20
N PRO A 591 46.71 -12.49 -15.83
CA PRO A 591 47.97 -12.49 -16.55
C PRO A 591 48.75 -13.82 -16.41
N LYS A 592 48.47 -14.64 -15.38
CA LYS A 592 49.17 -15.91 -15.17
C LYS A 592 48.74 -17.00 -16.13
N ILE A 593 47.44 -17.00 -16.53
CA ILE A 593 46.87 -18.05 -17.37
C ILE A 593 46.22 -17.51 -18.66
N GLY A 594 46.32 -16.20 -18.91
CA GLY A 594 45.78 -15.56 -20.11
C GLY A 594 44.27 -15.56 -20.23
N ARG A 595 43.53 -15.95 -19.16
CA ARG A 595 42.07 -16.05 -19.18
C ARG A 595 41.40 -14.67 -19.12
N VAL A 596 40.41 -14.44 -19.98
CA VAL A 596 39.56 -13.27 -19.92
C VAL A 596 38.46 -13.51 -18.88
N VAL A 597 38.24 -12.53 -18.04
CA VAL A 597 37.27 -12.57 -16.94
C VAL A 597 36.40 -11.32 -16.96
N ALA A 598 35.19 -11.42 -16.40
CA ALA A 598 34.40 -10.26 -16.02
C ALA A 598 34.63 -9.95 -14.54
N ILE A 599 34.88 -8.68 -14.20
CA ILE A 599 35.17 -8.25 -12.84
C ILE A 599 34.09 -7.25 -12.43
N LYS A 600 33.25 -7.63 -11.51
CA LYS A 600 32.22 -6.74 -10.92
C LYS A 600 32.77 -6.11 -9.66
N THR A 601 32.76 -4.77 -9.59
CA THR A 601 33.25 -4.01 -8.44
C THR A 601 32.11 -3.35 -7.69
N LEU A 602 32.24 -3.32 -6.35
CA LEU A 602 31.30 -2.64 -5.45
C LEU A 602 32.11 -1.74 -4.49
N ALA A 603 31.74 -0.47 -4.42
CA ALA A 603 32.31 0.48 -3.47
C ALA A 603 31.51 0.44 -2.15
N LEU A 604 31.77 -0.58 -1.30
CA LEU A 604 31.05 -0.76 -0.04
C LEU A 604 31.21 0.42 0.92
N SER A 605 32.38 1.07 0.90
CA SER A 605 32.68 2.24 1.71
C SER A 605 31.90 3.50 1.31
N ALA A 606 31.34 3.55 0.09
CA ALA A 606 30.50 4.65 -0.36
C ALA A 606 29.04 4.56 0.19
N GLU A 607 28.59 3.35 0.58
CA GLU A 607 27.23 3.10 1.02
C GLU A 607 27.13 2.83 2.54
N PHE A 608 28.18 2.32 3.16
CA PHE A 608 28.19 1.89 4.56
C PHE A 608 29.33 2.54 5.34
N GLU A 609 29.10 2.86 6.62
CA GLU A 609 30.10 3.45 7.51
C GLU A 609 30.29 2.61 8.79
N GLY A 610 31.50 2.62 9.35
CA GLY A 610 31.80 2.05 10.67
C GLY A 610 31.49 0.54 10.78
N HIS A 611 30.70 0.14 11.75
CA HIS A 611 30.33 -1.26 11.99
C HIS A 611 29.49 -1.87 10.87
N GLU A 612 28.64 -1.07 10.23
CA GLU A 612 27.80 -1.51 9.11
C GLU A 612 28.63 -1.92 7.90
N LEU A 613 29.76 -1.23 7.65
CA LEU A 613 30.69 -1.58 6.58
C LEU A 613 31.36 -2.93 6.83
N GLN A 614 31.74 -3.24 8.07
CA GLN A 614 32.34 -4.54 8.40
C GLN A 614 31.34 -5.68 8.20
N ASP A 615 30.09 -5.46 8.61
CA ASP A 615 29.03 -6.43 8.43
C ASP A 615 28.67 -6.61 6.92
N ALA A 616 28.68 -5.54 6.13
CA ALA A 616 28.44 -5.60 4.69
C ALA A 616 29.59 -6.35 3.98
N ARG A 617 30.85 -6.10 4.37
CA ARG A 617 32.02 -6.85 3.88
C ARG A 617 31.93 -8.34 4.19
N ALA A 618 31.64 -8.69 5.45
CA ALA A 618 31.53 -10.09 5.86
C ALA A 618 30.39 -10.82 5.12
N ARG A 619 29.30 -10.14 4.85
CA ARG A 619 28.18 -10.66 4.04
C ARG A 619 28.59 -10.85 2.58
N PHE A 620 29.24 -9.84 1.98
CA PHE A 620 29.71 -9.90 0.60
C PHE A 620 30.58 -11.14 0.34
N PHE A 621 31.60 -11.36 1.18
CA PHE A 621 32.50 -12.51 1.01
C PHE A 621 31.80 -13.83 1.25
N ARG A 622 30.90 -13.92 2.21
CA ARG A 622 30.09 -15.13 2.47
C ARG A 622 29.17 -15.47 1.31
N GLU A 623 28.55 -14.48 0.68
CA GLU A 623 27.67 -14.68 -0.46
C GLU A 623 28.46 -15.01 -1.71
N ALA A 624 29.59 -14.34 -1.94
CA ALA A 624 30.50 -14.68 -3.02
C ALA A 624 31.06 -16.11 -2.88
N GLU A 625 31.42 -16.52 -1.67
CA GLU A 625 31.87 -17.90 -1.39
C GLU A 625 30.76 -18.90 -1.67
N THR A 626 29.52 -18.61 -1.22
CA THR A 626 28.36 -19.49 -1.41
C THR A 626 28.00 -19.64 -2.89
N ALA A 627 27.99 -18.54 -3.63
CA ALA A 627 27.75 -18.55 -5.07
C ALA A 627 28.89 -19.19 -5.85
N GLY A 628 30.13 -19.02 -5.37
CA GLY A 628 31.33 -19.63 -5.96
C GLY A 628 31.39 -21.16 -5.91
N ARG A 629 30.60 -21.79 -5.03
CA ARG A 629 30.45 -23.26 -4.95
C ARG A 629 29.54 -23.83 -6.03
N LEU A 630 28.74 -22.99 -6.70
CA LEU A 630 27.81 -23.44 -7.73
C LEU A 630 28.54 -23.74 -9.04
N GLN A 631 28.43 -24.98 -9.51
CA GLN A 631 29.00 -25.42 -10.80
C GLN A 631 27.88 -26.02 -11.65
N HIS A 632 27.40 -25.23 -12.61
CA HIS A 632 26.31 -25.67 -13.49
C HIS A 632 26.44 -24.99 -14.87
N PRO A 633 26.15 -25.68 -15.98
CA PRO A 633 26.32 -25.13 -17.33
C PRO A 633 25.54 -23.81 -17.56
N HIS A 634 24.44 -23.61 -16.83
CA HIS A 634 23.59 -22.43 -16.95
C HIS A 634 23.69 -21.45 -15.76
N ILE A 635 24.77 -21.55 -14.96
CA ILE A 635 25.11 -20.56 -13.91
C ILE A 635 26.48 -19.99 -14.25
N VAL A 636 26.66 -18.70 -14.05
CA VAL A 636 27.97 -18.04 -14.19
C VAL A 636 28.96 -18.60 -13.16
N THR A 637 30.16 -18.95 -13.60
CA THR A 637 31.21 -19.45 -12.71
C THR A 637 31.96 -18.28 -12.07
N ILE A 638 32.00 -18.23 -10.75
CA ILE A 638 32.86 -17.28 -10.01
C ILE A 638 34.22 -17.90 -9.82
N PHE A 639 35.27 -17.15 -10.17
CA PHE A 639 36.66 -17.59 -10.08
C PHE A 639 37.37 -17.09 -8.85
N ASP A 640 36.98 -15.86 -8.38
CA ASP A 640 37.69 -15.21 -7.29
C ASP A 640 36.81 -14.08 -6.71
N ALA A 641 37.01 -13.75 -5.45
CA ALA A 641 36.45 -12.57 -4.81
C ALA A 641 37.49 -11.96 -3.88
N GLY A 642 37.61 -10.66 -3.92
CA GLY A 642 38.60 -9.93 -3.15
C GLY A 642 38.23 -8.49 -2.87
N GLU A 643 39.11 -7.80 -2.19
CA GLU A 643 38.98 -6.38 -1.92
C GLU A 643 40.31 -5.70 -2.19
N GLU A 644 40.29 -4.61 -2.92
CA GLU A 644 41.46 -3.80 -3.19
C GLU A 644 41.11 -2.31 -3.26
N HIS A 645 41.86 -1.47 -2.56
CA HIS A 645 41.62 -0.02 -2.50
C HIS A 645 40.18 0.39 -2.14
N ASP A 646 39.57 -0.25 -1.10
CA ASP A 646 38.19 -0.06 -0.67
C ASP A 646 37.12 -0.47 -1.71
N LEU A 647 37.52 -1.17 -2.80
CA LEU A 647 36.62 -1.75 -3.78
C LEU A 647 36.56 -3.26 -3.56
N ALA A 648 35.41 -3.78 -3.17
CA ALA A 648 35.15 -5.20 -3.21
C ALA A 648 34.92 -5.63 -4.66
N PHE A 649 35.49 -6.76 -5.08
CA PHE A 649 35.36 -7.27 -6.45
C PHE A 649 35.05 -8.76 -6.49
N ILE A 650 34.32 -9.17 -7.53
CA ILE A 650 34.10 -10.57 -7.91
C ILE A 650 34.60 -10.76 -9.32
N ALA A 651 35.54 -11.69 -9.51
CA ALA A 651 36.01 -12.13 -10.82
C ALA A 651 35.25 -13.39 -11.24
N MET A 652 34.63 -13.35 -12.40
CA MET A 652 33.75 -14.38 -12.90
C MET A 652 33.97 -14.66 -14.39
N GLU A 653 33.35 -15.70 -14.88
CA GLU A 653 33.33 -16.08 -16.28
C GLU A 653 32.87 -14.94 -17.16
N PHE A 654 33.69 -14.61 -18.18
CA PHE A 654 33.29 -13.64 -19.19
C PHE A 654 32.30 -14.30 -20.16
N LEU A 655 31.09 -13.81 -20.19
CA LEU A 655 30.00 -14.32 -21.02
C LEU A 655 29.95 -13.57 -22.35
N GLN A 656 29.77 -14.33 -23.44
CA GLN A 656 29.37 -13.79 -24.73
C GLN A 656 27.86 -13.67 -24.81
N GLY A 657 27.31 -12.84 -25.68
CA GLY A 657 25.89 -12.55 -25.77
C GLY A 657 25.49 -11.34 -24.94
N ARG A 658 24.18 -11.21 -24.73
CA ARG A 658 23.57 -10.07 -24.03
C ARG A 658 22.56 -10.55 -22.99
N ASP A 659 22.15 -9.66 -22.11
CA ASP A 659 21.03 -9.94 -21.20
C ASP A 659 19.67 -9.96 -21.94
N LEU A 660 18.68 -10.58 -21.35
CA LEU A 660 17.36 -10.71 -21.95
C LEU A 660 16.51 -9.43 -21.89
N LEU A 661 17.03 -8.34 -21.35
CA LEU A 661 16.26 -7.07 -21.23
C LEU A 661 15.90 -6.50 -22.61
N GLU A 662 16.75 -6.65 -23.59
CA GLU A 662 16.44 -6.23 -24.98
C GLU A 662 15.21 -6.94 -25.53
N HIS A 663 15.03 -8.21 -25.17
CA HIS A 663 13.94 -9.06 -25.64
C HIS A 663 12.62 -8.91 -24.87
N THR A 664 12.52 -7.88 -24.05
CA THR A 664 11.25 -7.52 -23.35
C THR A 664 10.49 -6.40 -24.07
N ARG A 665 11.05 -5.86 -25.15
CA ARG A 665 10.45 -4.73 -25.88
C ARG A 665 9.57 -5.22 -27.03
N PRO A 666 8.42 -4.58 -27.29
CA PRO A 666 7.63 -4.87 -28.47
C PRO A 666 8.47 -4.77 -29.75
N GLY A 667 8.38 -5.78 -30.61
CA GLY A 667 9.16 -5.88 -31.84
C GLY A 667 10.54 -6.54 -31.70
N GLN A 668 10.99 -6.85 -30.48
CA GLN A 668 12.26 -7.56 -30.21
C GLN A 668 12.06 -8.85 -29.40
N LEU A 669 10.81 -9.32 -29.32
CA LEU A 669 10.49 -10.55 -28.60
C LEU A 669 11.11 -11.76 -29.29
N LEU A 670 11.61 -12.70 -28.49
CA LEU A 670 12.09 -13.98 -28.98
C LEU A 670 10.91 -14.89 -29.39
N PRO A 671 11.14 -15.84 -30.31
CA PRO A 671 10.19 -16.90 -30.60
C PRO A 671 9.75 -17.64 -29.33
N VAL A 672 8.48 -18.04 -29.25
CA VAL A 672 7.91 -18.71 -28.05
C VAL A 672 8.74 -19.93 -27.66
N ALA A 673 9.10 -20.77 -28.63
CA ALA A 673 9.92 -21.95 -28.37
C ALA A 673 11.29 -21.62 -27.77
N THR A 674 11.92 -20.54 -28.21
CA THR A 674 13.20 -20.06 -27.66
C THR A 674 13.03 -19.59 -26.22
N VAL A 675 11.99 -18.79 -25.95
CA VAL A 675 11.68 -18.33 -24.57
C VAL A 675 11.47 -19.52 -23.64
N LEU A 676 10.68 -20.50 -24.06
CA LEU A 676 10.41 -21.70 -23.25
C LEU A 676 11.67 -22.54 -23.04
N SER A 677 12.53 -22.70 -24.08
CA SER A 677 13.81 -23.40 -23.96
C SER A 677 14.75 -22.69 -22.96
N ILE A 678 14.85 -21.38 -23.02
CA ILE A 678 15.61 -20.58 -22.05
C ILE A 678 15.04 -20.78 -20.64
N ALA A 679 13.72 -20.69 -20.49
CA ALA A 679 13.03 -20.81 -19.21
C ALA A 679 13.26 -22.17 -18.55
N VAL A 680 13.22 -23.27 -19.32
CA VAL A 680 13.53 -24.63 -18.83
C VAL A 680 14.96 -24.72 -18.31
N ARG A 681 15.94 -24.19 -19.06
CA ARG A 681 17.34 -24.20 -18.66
C ARG A 681 17.58 -23.37 -17.39
N VAL A 682 16.95 -22.20 -17.28
CA VAL A 682 17.02 -21.35 -16.08
C VAL A 682 16.37 -22.04 -14.89
N ALA A 683 15.19 -22.64 -15.06
CA ALA A 683 14.51 -23.34 -13.96
C ALA A 683 15.32 -24.54 -13.42
N ARG A 684 15.99 -25.29 -14.29
CA ARG A 684 16.89 -26.36 -13.88
C ARG A 684 18.13 -25.84 -13.15
N ALA A 685 18.67 -24.71 -13.59
CA ALA A 685 19.77 -24.03 -12.90
C ALA A 685 19.37 -23.55 -11.50
N LEU A 686 18.17 -22.99 -11.36
CA LEU A 686 17.60 -22.58 -10.07
C LEU A 686 17.37 -23.79 -9.17
N ASP A 687 16.79 -24.88 -9.69
CA ASP A 687 16.59 -26.12 -8.92
C ASP A 687 17.91 -26.67 -8.37
N TYR A 688 18.95 -26.67 -9.20
CA TYR A 688 20.30 -27.04 -8.74
C TYR A 688 20.80 -26.15 -7.60
N ALA A 689 20.66 -24.83 -7.73
CA ALA A 689 21.09 -23.89 -6.69
C ALA A 689 20.28 -24.05 -5.40
N HIS A 690 18.96 -24.26 -5.50
CA HIS A 690 18.06 -24.48 -4.35
C HIS A 690 18.41 -25.75 -3.57
N ARG A 691 18.82 -26.82 -4.25
CA ARG A 691 19.34 -28.05 -3.60
C ARG A 691 20.65 -27.81 -2.86
N GLN A 692 21.41 -26.78 -3.23
CA GLN A 692 22.60 -26.33 -2.51
C GLN A 692 22.28 -25.26 -1.45
N ASN A 693 20.98 -25.07 -1.12
CA ASN A 693 20.48 -24.04 -0.20
C ASN A 693 20.82 -22.59 -0.63
N VAL A 694 20.95 -22.36 -1.92
CA VAL A 694 21.18 -21.01 -2.49
C VAL A 694 19.93 -20.57 -3.22
N VAL A 695 19.34 -19.46 -2.76
CA VAL A 695 18.20 -18.79 -3.40
C VAL A 695 18.73 -17.53 -4.07
N HIS A 696 18.35 -17.29 -5.32
CA HIS A 696 18.87 -16.17 -6.13
C HIS A 696 18.32 -14.81 -5.69
N ARG A 697 17.00 -14.71 -5.46
CA ARG A 697 16.26 -13.54 -4.96
C ARG A 697 16.10 -12.34 -5.89
N ASP A 698 16.78 -12.33 -7.03
CA ASP A 698 16.70 -11.22 -8.02
C ASP A 698 16.67 -11.77 -9.45
N ILE A 699 15.79 -12.75 -9.73
CA ILE A 699 15.58 -13.25 -11.09
C ILE A 699 14.79 -12.24 -11.89
N LYS A 700 15.42 -11.76 -12.97
CA LYS A 700 14.85 -10.80 -13.92
C LYS A 700 15.59 -10.89 -15.26
N PRO A 701 15.05 -10.35 -16.37
CA PRO A 701 15.70 -10.42 -17.69
C PRO A 701 17.13 -9.92 -17.72
N ALA A 702 17.46 -8.87 -16.95
CA ALA A 702 18.82 -8.30 -16.88
C ALA A 702 19.87 -9.24 -16.23
N ASN A 703 19.44 -10.25 -15.46
CA ASN A 703 20.31 -11.20 -14.77
C ASN A 703 20.38 -12.57 -15.50
N ILE A 704 19.84 -12.66 -16.72
CA ILE A 704 19.88 -13.85 -17.56
C ILE A 704 20.57 -13.48 -18.87
N MET A 705 21.78 -13.98 -19.08
CA MET A 705 22.55 -13.79 -20.30
C MET A 705 22.23 -14.86 -21.33
N TYR A 706 22.00 -14.45 -22.58
CA TYR A 706 21.72 -15.33 -23.71
C TYR A 706 22.62 -15.00 -24.90
N ASP A 707 23.26 -16.01 -25.42
CA ASP A 707 24.01 -15.94 -26.68
C ASP A 707 23.24 -16.74 -27.74
N PRO A 708 22.59 -16.05 -28.71
CA PRO A 708 21.79 -16.72 -29.75
C PRO A 708 22.64 -17.50 -30.75
N VAL A 709 23.96 -17.21 -30.88
CA VAL A 709 24.86 -17.89 -31.80
C VAL A 709 25.29 -19.26 -31.28
N ALA A 710 25.69 -19.31 -30.02
CA ALA A 710 26.07 -20.53 -29.34
C ALA A 710 24.91 -21.24 -28.63
N ASP A 711 23.69 -20.69 -28.64
CA ASP A 711 22.51 -21.09 -27.88
C ASP A 711 22.84 -21.37 -26.41
N THR A 712 23.64 -20.49 -25.80
CA THR A 712 24.02 -20.62 -24.39
C THR A 712 23.23 -19.67 -23.52
N VAL A 713 22.78 -20.17 -22.36
CA VAL A 713 22.05 -19.42 -21.34
C VAL A 713 22.82 -19.50 -20.03
N LYS A 714 23.02 -18.37 -19.37
CA LYS A 714 23.66 -18.31 -18.05
C LYS A 714 22.94 -17.34 -17.14
N VAL A 715 22.64 -17.75 -15.91
CA VAL A 715 22.11 -16.91 -14.84
C VAL A 715 23.29 -16.27 -14.10
N THR A 716 23.23 -14.97 -13.90
CA THR A 716 24.28 -14.15 -13.25
C THR A 716 23.76 -13.56 -11.93
N ASP A 717 24.65 -13.04 -11.10
CA ASP A 717 24.35 -12.28 -9.88
C ASP A 717 23.62 -13.05 -8.78
N PHE A 718 23.98 -14.32 -8.56
CA PHE A 718 23.47 -15.12 -7.44
C PHE A 718 23.84 -14.51 -6.09
N GLY A 719 22.83 -14.26 -5.23
CA GLY A 719 23.00 -13.93 -3.82
C GLY A 719 23.43 -12.49 -3.47
N ILE A 720 23.90 -11.68 -4.44
CA ILE A 720 24.45 -10.35 -4.19
C ILE A 720 23.38 -9.36 -3.68
N ALA A 721 22.10 -9.63 -3.95
CA ALA A 721 20.97 -8.79 -3.53
C ALA A 721 20.79 -8.71 -1.99
N ARG A 722 21.26 -9.72 -1.23
CA ARG A 722 21.12 -9.75 0.23
C ARG A 722 21.98 -8.72 0.96
N ILE A 723 23.03 -8.20 0.33
CA ILE A 723 23.88 -7.16 0.89
C ILE A 723 23.08 -5.85 1.02
N THR A 724 22.15 -5.62 0.09
CA THR A 724 21.33 -4.41 0.03
C THR A 724 19.97 -4.55 0.74
N ASP A 725 19.42 -5.77 0.87
CA ASP A 725 18.14 -6.02 1.56
C ASP A 725 18.18 -5.77 3.07
N ALA A 726 19.32 -5.91 3.72
CA ALA A 726 19.49 -5.63 5.15
C ALA A 726 19.65 -4.13 5.45
N SER A 727 19.96 -3.33 4.44
CA SER A 727 19.95 -1.88 4.51
C SER A 727 18.61 -1.34 3.97
N ARG A 728 17.56 -1.38 4.77
CA ARG A 728 16.54 -0.36 4.68
C ARG A 728 17.28 0.97 4.79
N THR A 729 17.53 1.58 3.64
CA THR A 729 18.14 2.91 3.59
C THR A 729 17.38 3.81 4.57
N LYS A 730 18.11 4.65 5.29
CA LYS A 730 17.59 5.73 6.16
C LYS A 730 16.53 6.61 5.48
N THR A 731 16.31 6.43 4.20
CA THR A 731 15.37 7.17 3.33
C THR A 731 14.13 6.38 2.90
N GLY A 732 13.97 5.10 3.31
CA GLY A 732 12.75 4.31 2.97
C GLY A 732 12.62 3.93 1.49
N MET A 733 13.65 4.17 0.66
CA MET A 733 13.64 3.76 -0.75
C MET A 733 14.08 2.29 -0.87
N VAL A 734 13.21 1.47 -1.45
CA VAL A 734 13.52 0.11 -1.88
C VAL A 734 14.47 0.21 -3.07
N LEU A 735 15.74 -0.19 -2.87
CA LEU A 735 16.72 -0.24 -3.95
C LEU A 735 16.44 -1.47 -4.82
N GLY A 736 16.01 -1.27 -6.06
CA GLY A 736 15.72 -2.34 -7.03
C GLY A 736 14.36 -2.14 -7.72
N THR A 737 14.14 -2.88 -8.81
CA THR A 737 12.86 -2.86 -9.54
C THR A 737 11.93 -3.89 -8.90
N PRO A 738 10.95 -3.52 -8.08
CA PRO A 738 10.12 -4.46 -7.32
C PRO A 738 9.19 -5.31 -8.19
N SER A 739 9.09 -5.00 -9.48
CA SER A 739 8.17 -5.66 -10.42
C SER A 739 8.36 -7.18 -10.54
N PHE A 740 9.52 -7.69 -10.18
CA PHE A 740 9.85 -9.12 -10.22
C PHE A 740 9.83 -9.78 -8.84
N MET A 741 9.69 -9.01 -7.76
CA MET A 741 9.69 -9.53 -6.40
C MET A 741 8.44 -10.36 -6.14
N SER A 742 8.61 -11.45 -5.38
CA SER A 742 7.49 -12.25 -4.92
C SER A 742 6.73 -11.58 -3.77
N PRO A 743 5.45 -11.91 -3.54
CA PRO A 743 4.66 -11.35 -2.43
C PRO A 743 5.34 -11.53 -1.06
N GLU A 744 5.93 -12.68 -0.80
CA GLU A 744 6.64 -12.98 0.45
C GLU A 744 7.94 -12.16 0.61
N GLN A 745 8.64 -11.84 -0.50
CA GLN A 745 9.79 -10.93 -0.45
C GLN A 745 9.36 -9.52 -0.06
N LEU A 746 8.29 -9.01 -0.65
CA LEU A 746 7.74 -7.68 -0.30
C LEU A 746 7.24 -7.62 1.14
N ALA A 747 6.67 -8.72 1.64
CA ALA A 747 6.19 -8.83 3.02
C ALA A 747 7.31 -9.07 4.05
N GLY A 748 8.57 -9.27 3.62
CA GLY A 748 9.69 -9.59 4.51
C GLY A 748 9.56 -10.95 5.20
N GLN A 749 8.81 -11.89 4.61
CA GLN A 749 8.59 -13.24 5.13
C GLN A 749 9.76 -14.17 4.77
N HIS A 750 9.69 -15.42 5.23
CA HIS A 750 10.68 -16.43 4.89
C HIS A 750 10.67 -16.72 3.39
N ILE A 751 11.84 -16.58 2.74
CA ILE A 751 12.06 -16.74 1.30
C ILE A 751 12.71 -18.09 1.05
N ASP A 752 12.11 -18.89 0.16
CA ASP A 752 12.68 -20.15 -0.34
C ASP A 752 12.76 -20.14 -1.89
N GLY A 753 13.14 -21.28 -2.49
CA GLY A 753 13.29 -21.40 -3.94
C GLY A 753 12.03 -21.10 -4.76
N ARG A 754 10.84 -21.20 -4.17
CA ARG A 754 9.58 -20.86 -4.83
C ARG A 754 9.40 -19.37 -5.11
N SER A 755 10.16 -18.52 -4.41
CA SER A 755 10.24 -17.09 -4.71
C SER A 755 10.96 -16.82 -6.03
N ASP A 756 12.06 -17.54 -6.31
CA ASP A 756 12.76 -17.43 -7.58
C ASP A 756 11.90 -17.95 -8.74
N LEU A 757 11.10 -19.00 -8.52
CA LEU A 757 10.15 -19.49 -9.53
C LEU A 757 9.07 -18.45 -9.83
N TYR A 758 8.56 -17.72 -8.84
CA TYR A 758 7.65 -16.61 -9.07
C TYR A 758 8.29 -15.52 -9.95
N SER A 759 9.50 -15.10 -9.62
CA SER A 759 10.27 -14.11 -10.38
C SER A 759 10.58 -14.60 -11.81
N LEU A 760 10.84 -15.90 -11.98
CA LEU A 760 10.98 -16.53 -13.29
C LEU A 760 9.65 -16.51 -14.07
N GLY A 761 8.53 -16.75 -13.41
CA GLY A 761 7.19 -16.63 -14.02
C GLY A 761 6.90 -15.22 -14.53
N VAL A 762 7.24 -14.20 -13.75
CA VAL A 762 7.14 -12.78 -14.18
C VAL A 762 8.04 -12.52 -15.38
N THR A 763 9.27 -13.02 -15.34
CA THR A 763 10.25 -12.88 -16.44
C THR A 763 9.75 -13.54 -17.73
N VAL A 764 9.25 -14.76 -17.65
CA VAL A 764 8.71 -15.49 -18.82
C VAL A 764 7.47 -14.80 -19.35
N PHE A 765 6.55 -14.34 -18.48
CA PHE A 765 5.38 -13.56 -18.90
C PHE A 765 5.81 -12.33 -19.70
N GLN A 766 6.81 -11.58 -19.21
CA GLN A 766 7.30 -10.40 -19.89
C GLN A 766 8.00 -10.73 -21.23
N LEU A 767 8.81 -11.76 -21.27
CA LEU A 767 9.48 -12.20 -22.51
C LEU A 767 8.50 -12.67 -23.59
N LEU A 768 7.37 -13.26 -23.17
CA LEU A 768 6.31 -13.69 -24.09
C LEU A 768 5.45 -12.52 -24.58
N THR A 769 5.13 -11.55 -23.75
CA THR A 769 4.13 -10.51 -24.03
C THR A 769 4.71 -9.12 -24.28
N GLY A 770 5.96 -8.86 -23.88
CA GLY A 770 6.56 -7.53 -23.83
C GLY A 770 6.03 -6.67 -22.67
N GLN A 771 5.23 -7.24 -21.79
CA GLN A 771 4.58 -6.51 -20.70
C GLN A 771 4.72 -7.24 -19.37
N LEU A 772 4.84 -6.47 -18.30
CA LEU A 772 4.79 -7.02 -16.94
C LEU A 772 3.36 -7.46 -16.60
N PRO A 773 3.16 -8.57 -15.87
CA PRO A 773 1.83 -9.05 -15.49
C PRO A 773 1.09 -8.10 -14.54
N LEU A 774 1.82 -7.34 -13.74
CA LEU A 774 1.27 -6.36 -12.80
C LEU A 774 2.02 -5.04 -12.94
N ARG A 775 1.29 -3.91 -12.93
CA ARG A 775 1.84 -2.55 -13.09
C ARG A 775 1.08 -1.61 -12.18
N GLY A 776 1.79 -0.66 -11.57
CA GLY A 776 1.17 0.37 -10.72
C GLY A 776 1.73 1.75 -11.03
N ASP A 777 0.89 2.77 -10.97
CA ASP A 777 1.26 4.17 -11.20
C ASP A 777 2.16 4.73 -10.10
N SER A 778 2.26 4.03 -8.98
CA SER A 778 3.16 4.32 -7.88
C SER A 778 3.79 3.04 -7.34
N MET A 779 4.90 3.20 -6.62
CA MET A 779 5.56 2.09 -5.93
C MET A 779 4.61 1.36 -4.97
N ALA A 780 3.82 2.11 -4.21
CA ALA A 780 2.84 1.55 -3.27
C ALA A 780 1.72 0.80 -4.00
N ALA A 781 1.21 1.34 -5.11
CA ALA A 781 0.21 0.67 -5.94
C ALA A 781 0.75 -0.64 -6.54
N LEU A 782 1.98 -0.63 -7.05
CA LEU A 782 2.62 -1.85 -7.56
C LEU A 782 2.80 -2.91 -6.48
N MET A 783 3.29 -2.52 -5.28
CA MET A 783 3.44 -3.45 -4.15
C MET A 783 2.09 -4.04 -3.71
N TYR A 784 1.05 -3.21 -3.67
CA TYR A 784 -0.30 -3.67 -3.37
C TYR A 784 -0.80 -4.69 -4.40
N GLN A 785 -0.61 -4.43 -5.69
CA GLN A 785 -1.00 -5.35 -6.76
C GLN A 785 -0.22 -6.67 -6.69
N ILE A 786 1.09 -6.63 -6.44
CA ILE A 786 1.90 -7.85 -6.29
C ILE A 786 1.40 -8.68 -5.10
N ALA A 787 1.01 -8.05 -4.00
CA ALA A 787 0.50 -8.75 -2.83
C ALA A 787 -0.91 -9.35 -3.03
N ASN A 788 -1.82 -8.62 -3.70
CA ASN A 788 -3.25 -8.90 -3.65
C ASN A 788 -3.89 -9.23 -5.01
N GLN A 789 -3.44 -8.64 -6.12
CA GLN A 789 -4.11 -8.77 -7.40
C GLN A 789 -3.64 -10.01 -8.15
N THR A 790 -4.58 -10.83 -8.65
CA THR A 790 -4.28 -11.95 -9.53
C THR A 790 -3.71 -11.44 -10.87
N PRO A 791 -2.56 -11.99 -11.34
CA PRO A 791 -2.05 -11.66 -12.67
C PRO A 791 -3.05 -12.04 -13.76
N PRO A 792 -3.13 -11.27 -14.86
CA PRO A 792 -4.00 -11.61 -15.98
C PRO A 792 -3.54 -12.90 -16.67
N ASP A 793 -4.47 -13.61 -17.29
CA ASP A 793 -4.13 -14.73 -18.17
C ASP A 793 -3.24 -14.23 -19.32
N VAL A 794 -2.10 -14.86 -19.57
CA VAL A 794 -1.17 -14.49 -20.63
C VAL A 794 -1.83 -14.48 -22.01
N ARG A 795 -2.85 -15.30 -22.22
CA ARG A 795 -3.63 -15.40 -23.45
C ARG A 795 -4.54 -14.20 -23.72
N THR A 796 -4.79 -13.38 -22.72
CA THR A 796 -5.48 -12.08 -22.95
C THR A 796 -4.64 -11.12 -23.79
N LEU A 797 -3.30 -11.26 -23.72
CA LEU A 797 -2.35 -10.46 -24.48
C LEU A 797 -1.82 -11.22 -25.71
N ARG A 798 -1.76 -12.55 -25.66
CA ARG A 798 -1.28 -13.42 -26.72
C ARG A 798 -2.19 -14.67 -26.86
N PRO A 799 -3.36 -14.53 -27.55
CA PRO A 799 -4.36 -15.61 -27.66
C PRO A 799 -3.84 -16.90 -28.30
N GLU A 800 -2.78 -16.81 -29.11
CA GLU A 800 -2.17 -17.95 -29.79
C GLU A 800 -1.36 -18.89 -28.86
N LEU A 801 -1.09 -18.48 -27.64
CA LEU A 801 -0.32 -19.31 -26.69
C LEU A 801 -1.15 -20.52 -26.23
N PRO A 802 -0.52 -21.69 -26.02
CA PRO A 802 -1.19 -22.89 -25.52
C PRO A 802 -1.86 -22.66 -24.15
N ALA A 803 -3.05 -23.23 -23.95
CA ALA A 803 -3.74 -23.14 -22.66
C ALA A 803 -2.90 -23.72 -21.51
N ALA A 804 -2.21 -24.82 -21.73
CA ALA A 804 -1.31 -25.42 -20.76
C ALA A 804 -0.20 -24.46 -20.29
N LEU A 805 0.31 -23.58 -21.17
CA LEU A 805 1.29 -22.55 -20.78
C LEU A 805 0.68 -21.49 -19.89
N ALA A 806 -0.58 -21.10 -20.16
CA ALA A 806 -1.30 -20.15 -19.31
C ALA A 806 -1.53 -20.74 -17.91
N ASP A 807 -1.92 -22.01 -17.81
CA ASP A 807 -2.10 -22.69 -16.53
C ASP A 807 -0.79 -22.80 -15.73
N ILE A 808 0.33 -23.10 -16.41
CA ILE A 808 1.66 -23.11 -15.78
C ILE A 808 2.01 -21.74 -15.21
N LEU A 809 1.83 -20.67 -16.00
CA LEU A 809 2.12 -19.31 -15.55
C LEU A 809 1.19 -18.86 -14.43
N ALA A 810 -0.10 -19.17 -14.50
CA ALA A 810 -1.07 -18.86 -13.44
C ALA A 810 -0.69 -19.53 -12.12
N ARG A 811 -0.30 -20.82 -12.16
CA ARG A 811 0.18 -21.53 -10.99
C ARG A 811 1.50 -20.97 -10.46
N THR A 812 2.43 -20.62 -11.34
CA THR A 812 3.74 -20.06 -10.97
C THR A 812 3.59 -18.71 -10.27
N LEU A 813 2.65 -17.88 -10.74
CA LEU A 813 2.36 -16.56 -10.22
C LEU A 813 1.33 -16.54 -9.08
N ALA A 814 0.97 -17.71 -8.53
CA ALA A 814 0.10 -17.80 -7.36
C ALA A 814 0.67 -17.04 -6.16
N LYS A 815 -0.18 -16.32 -5.42
CA LYS A 815 0.26 -15.48 -4.29
C LYS A 815 0.85 -16.29 -3.16
N ALA A 816 0.18 -17.35 -2.75
CA ALA A 816 0.66 -18.25 -1.71
C ALA A 816 1.75 -19.19 -2.26
N PRO A 817 2.96 -19.24 -1.69
CA PRO A 817 4.03 -20.12 -2.16
C PRO A 817 3.67 -21.61 -2.21
N GLN A 818 2.75 -22.04 -1.34
CA GLN A 818 2.28 -23.43 -1.26
C GLN A 818 1.44 -23.86 -2.47
N ARG A 819 0.86 -22.90 -3.20
CA ARG A 819 0.07 -23.13 -4.42
C ARG A 819 0.92 -23.15 -5.69
N ARG A 820 2.20 -22.77 -5.59
CA ARG A 820 3.15 -22.77 -6.71
C ARG A 820 3.76 -24.16 -6.93
N TYR A 821 4.66 -24.22 -7.86
CA TYR A 821 5.49 -25.41 -8.08
C TYR A 821 6.42 -25.64 -6.88
N PRO A 822 6.59 -26.92 -6.44
CA PRO A 822 7.41 -27.22 -5.27
C PRO A 822 8.92 -26.96 -5.52
N ASN A 823 9.37 -27.14 -6.75
CA ASN A 823 10.77 -26.95 -7.16
C ASN A 823 10.88 -26.61 -8.65
N GLY A 824 12.08 -26.22 -9.08
CA GLY A 824 12.37 -25.85 -10.46
C GLY A 824 12.35 -27.01 -11.45
N ALA A 825 12.64 -28.23 -11.00
CA ALA A 825 12.63 -29.40 -11.86
C ALA A 825 11.21 -29.74 -12.35
N VAL A 826 10.23 -29.79 -11.45
CA VAL A 826 8.81 -30.04 -11.81
C VAL A 826 8.28 -28.94 -12.73
N TRP A 827 8.62 -27.70 -12.45
CA TRP A 827 8.27 -26.58 -13.31
C TRP A 827 8.87 -26.72 -14.71
N ALA A 828 10.16 -27.06 -14.78
CA ALA A 828 10.87 -27.22 -16.05
C ALA A 828 10.30 -28.37 -16.88
N ASP A 829 9.89 -29.47 -16.24
CA ASP A 829 9.32 -30.63 -16.94
C ASP A 829 7.95 -30.30 -17.55
N ASP A 830 7.07 -29.56 -16.85
CA ASP A 830 5.79 -29.11 -17.37
C ASP A 830 5.98 -28.14 -18.56
N VAL A 831 6.91 -27.17 -18.46
CA VAL A 831 7.22 -26.26 -19.58
C VAL A 831 7.85 -27.01 -20.75
N GLN A 832 8.69 -28.01 -20.50
CA GLN A 832 9.30 -28.85 -21.53
C GLN A 832 8.25 -29.70 -22.28
N ALA A 833 7.21 -30.14 -21.59
CA ALA A 833 6.10 -30.86 -22.22
C ALA A 833 5.35 -29.95 -23.21
N VAL A 834 5.09 -28.68 -22.82
CA VAL A 834 4.50 -27.67 -23.71
C VAL A 834 5.40 -27.38 -24.91
N LEU A 835 6.71 -27.23 -24.69
CA LEU A 835 7.68 -26.97 -25.75
C LEU A 835 7.72 -28.13 -26.76
N SER A 836 7.68 -29.38 -26.29
CA SER A 836 7.64 -30.57 -27.14
C SER A 836 6.35 -30.62 -27.98
N GLY A 837 5.23 -30.22 -27.40
CA GLY A 837 3.94 -30.14 -28.12
C GLY A 837 3.93 -29.06 -29.22
N LEU A 838 4.62 -27.93 -29.02
CA LEU A 838 4.80 -26.90 -30.06
C LEU A 838 5.65 -27.39 -31.23
N SER A 839 6.62 -28.28 -30.99
CA SER A 839 7.50 -28.85 -32.02
C SER A 839 6.85 -29.93 -32.86
N THR A 840 5.75 -30.56 -32.39
CA THR A 840 5.02 -31.64 -33.05
C THR A 840 3.78 -31.19 -33.83
N ALA A 841 3.37 -29.90 -33.71
CA ALA A 841 2.27 -29.36 -34.50
C ALA A 841 2.68 -29.28 -35.98
N PRO A 842 1.92 -29.85 -36.97
CA PRO A 842 2.26 -29.75 -38.37
C PRO A 842 2.18 -28.29 -38.79
N VAL A 843 3.27 -27.77 -39.33
CA VAL A 843 3.33 -26.46 -39.98
C VAL A 843 2.38 -26.52 -41.17
N ALA A 844 1.23 -25.84 -41.10
CA ALA A 844 0.43 -25.59 -42.28
C ALA A 844 1.28 -24.83 -43.34
N PRO A 845 1.32 -25.25 -44.60
CA PRO A 845 2.17 -24.58 -45.58
C PRO A 845 1.66 -23.15 -45.81
N VAL A 846 2.49 -22.19 -45.44
CA VAL A 846 2.33 -20.82 -45.88
C VAL A 846 2.43 -20.80 -47.41
N ALA A 847 1.36 -20.44 -48.11
CA ALA A 847 1.37 -20.23 -49.52
C ALA A 847 2.40 -19.12 -49.83
N VAL A 848 3.46 -19.51 -50.52
CA VAL A 848 4.43 -18.60 -51.09
C VAL A 848 3.72 -17.87 -52.22
N VAL A 849 3.37 -16.61 -52.03
CA VAL A 849 3.02 -15.73 -53.12
C VAL A 849 4.33 -15.22 -53.72
N ASP A 850 4.66 -15.81 -54.84
CA ASP A 850 5.76 -15.38 -55.72
C ASP A 850 5.43 -14.01 -56.31
N ASN A 851 6.17 -13.01 -55.94
CA ASN A 851 6.08 -11.69 -56.58
C ASN A 851 7.48 -11.27 -57.04
N GLN A 852 7.89 -11.88 -58.16
CA GLN A 852 8.88 -11.29 -59.05
C GLN A 852 8.16 -10.31 -59.97
N ALA A 853 8.38 -9.04 -59.86
CA ALA A 853 8.69 -8.10 -60.93
C ALA A 853 8.64 -6.64 -60.46
N ALA A 854 9.66 -5.94 -60.95
CA ALA A 854 9.76 -4.50 -61.12
C ALA A 854 10.46 -3.70 -60.02
N ALA A 855 11.75 -3.54 -60.29
CA ALA A 855 12.55 -2.39 -59.87
C ALA A 855 12.07 -1.12 -60.60
N GLY A 856 12.07 -0.01 -59.91
CA GLY A 856 11.81 1.32 -60.50
C GLY A 856 11.60 2.40 -59.45
N ASP A 857 12.59 3.20 -59.33
CA ASP A 857 12.71 4.57 -58.79
C ASP A 857 11.43 5.29 -58.34
N ALA A 858 11.45 5.90 -57.16
CA ALA A 858 11.37 7.35 -57.05
C ALA A 858 11.18 7.83 -55.60
N PHE A 859 11.93 8.82 -55.26
CA PHE A 859 11.87 9.74 -54.14
C PHE A 859 10.53 10.44 -53.94
N ALA A 860 10.24 10.79 -52.68
CA ALA A 860 9.43 11.90 -52.16
C ALA A 860 7.91 11.84 -52.32
N ALA A 861 7.21 11.84 -51.20
CA ALA A 861 6.30 12.91 -50.83
C ALA A 861 5.61 12.64 -49.48
N THR A 862 5.74 13.56 -48.59
CA THR A 862 4.93 13.84 -47.40
C THR A 862 3.46 13.91 -47.80
N GLN A 863 2.57 13.14 -47.17
CA GLN A 863 1.14 13.39 -47.25
C GLN A 863 0.46 13.34 -45.87
N THR A 864 -0.15 14.45 -45.60
CA THR A 864 -1.08 14.79 -44.53
C THR A 864 -2.31 13.87 -44.52
N TRP A 865 -2.68 13.45 -43.30
CA TRP A 865 -3.93 12.73 -43.05
C TRP A 865 -5.13 13.69 -43.08
N THR A 866 -5.98 13.57 -44.06
CA THR A 866 -7.34 14.12 -44.08
C THR A 866 -8.32 13.05 -43.60
N ARG A 867 -9.18 13.47 -42.71
CA ARG A 867 -10.24 12.72 -42.05
C ARG A 867 -11.48 12.70 -42.97
N GLU A 868 -11.97 11.53 -43.33
CA GLU A 868 -13.27 11.36 -43.96
C GLU A 868 -14.39 11.19 -42.93
N PRO A 869 -15.60 11.71 -43.16
CA PRO A 869 -16.68 11.70 -42.17
C PRO A 869 -17.58 10.47 -42.30
N ALA A 870 -17.99 9.92 -41.14
CA ALA A 870 -18.98 8.86 -41.05
C ALA A 870 -20.43 9.44 -41.15
N PRO A 871 -21.41 8.63 -41.54
CA PRO A 871 -22.77 9.10 -41.82
C PRO A 871 -23.62 9.24 -40.54
N ALA A 872 -24.55 10.17 -40.61
CA ALA A 872 -25.51 10.57 -39.62
C ALA A 872 -26.47 9.44 -39.19
N ALA A 873 -26.68 9.30 -37.87
CA ALA A 873 -27.84 8.63 -37.32
C ALA A 873 -28.57 9.58 -36.35
N ASP A 874 -29.87 9.50 -36.41
CA ASP A 874 -30.90 10.38 -35.91
C ASP A 874 -30.84 10.72 -34.38
N ALA A 875 -31.24 11.93 -34.15
CA ALA A 875 -31.42 12.55 -32.85
C ALA A 875 -32.73 12.12 -32.17
N SER A 876 -32.66 11.79 -30.86
CA SER A 876 -33.65 12.22 -29.86
C SER A 876 -33.34 11.60 -28.48
N ALA A 877 -32.65 12.36 -27.61
CA ALA A 877 -32.73 12.30 -26.16
C ALA A 877 -32.09 13.59 -25.58
N PRO A 878 -32.65 14.19 -24.54
CA PRO A 878 -32.23 15.50 -24.05
C PRO A 878 -30.98 15.44 -23.23
N THR A 879 -30.05 16.29 -23.56
CA THR A 879 -28.79 16.51 -22.83
C THR A 879 -29.02 17.47 -21.66
N LEU A 880 -28.66 17.05 -20.49
CA LEU A 880 -28.50 17.93 -19.32
C LEU A 880 -27.18 18.71 -19.47
N VAL A 881 -27.30 20.02 -19.61
CA VAL A 881 -26.19 20.95 -19.68
C VAL A 881 -25.77 21.35 -18.26
N LEU A 882 -24.57 20.99 -17.88
CA LEU A 882 -23.86 21.58 -16.74
C LEU A 882 -23.23 22.91 -17.18
N VAL A 883 -23.78 24.03 -16.72
CA VAL A 883 -23.22 25.36 -16.89
C VAL A 883 -22.08 25.52 -15.87
N ARG A 884 -20.90 25.72 -16.36
CA ARG A 884 -19.72 26.13 -15.59
C ARG A 884 -19.57 27.64 -15.77
N GLU A 885 -19.91 28.43 -14.76
CA GLU A 885 -19.61 29.85 -14.76
C GLU A 885 -18.13 30.08 -14.51
N GLY A 886 -17.50 30.78 -15.45
CA GLY A 886 -16.13 31.30 -15.34
C GLY A 886 -16.16 32.64 -14.60
N HIS A 887 -15.24 32.78 -13.69
CA HIS A 887 -14.92 34.06 -13.04
C HIS A 887 -14.00 34.85 -13.97
N ASP A 888 -14.42 36.07 -14.27
CA ASP A 888 -13.57 37.06 -14.94
C ASP A 888 -13.30 38.22 -13.97
N ASP A 889 -12.05 38.67 -13.97
CA ASP A 889 -11.47 39.73 -13.15
C ASP A 889 -12.04 41.12 -13.46
N GLY A 890 -12.13 41.93 -12.44
CA GLY A 890 -12.36 43.36 -12.62
C GLY A 890 -12.59 44.13 -11.35
N SER A 891 -11.53 44.53 -10.65
CA SER A 891 -11.58 45.67 -9.74
C SER A 891 -11.79 46.99 -10.57
N PRO A 892 -12.29 48.12 -10.04
CA PRO A 892 -11.80 48.79 -8.84
C PRO A 892 -12.76 49.72 -8.02
N THR A 893 -12.24 50.12 -6.88
CA THR A 893 -12.34 51.42 -6.16
C THR A 893 -13.61 51.76 -5.37
N THR A 894 -13.32 51.92 -4.10
CA THR A 894 -13.69 53.04 -3.13
C THR A 894 -15.16 53.41 -2.95
N THR A 895 -15.66 53.32 -1.75
CA THR A 895 -15.89 54.47 -0.85
C THR A 895 -16.66 54.05 0.43
N THR A 896 -16.11 54.44 1.55
CA THR A 896 -16.65 54.64 2.89
C THR A 896 -18.13 54.95 2.96
N GLN A 897 -18.88 54.30 3.90
CA GLN A 897 -19.53 55.04 4.99
C GLN A 897 -20.11 54.18 6.09
N ARG A 898 -20.00 54.66 7.28
CA ARG A 898 -20.43 54.26 8.63
C ARG A 898 -21.96 54.23 8.81
N ALA A 899 -22.30 53.52 9.86
CA ALA A 899 -23.35 53.75 10.87
C ALA A 899 -24.56 52.81 10.75
N SER A 900 -24.82 52.03 11.66
CA SER A 900 -25.27 51.99 13.05
C SER A 900 -25.57 50.54 13.43
#